data_475ed1069f01aaadc003d99fc7418e5c
#
_entry.id   475ed1069f01aaadc003d99fc7418e5c
#
_cell.length_a   1.000
_cell.length_b   1.000
_cell.length_c   1.000
_cell.angle_alpha   90.00
_cell.angle_beta   90.00
_cell.angle_gamma   90.00
#
_symmetry.space_group_name_H-M   'P 1'
#
loop_
_entity.id
_entity.type
_entity.pdbx_description
1 polymer ?
#
loop_
_entity_poly.entity_id
_entity_poly.type
_entity_poly.pdbx_seq_one_letter_code
_entity_poly.pdbx_strand_id
1 'polypeptide(L)'
;MSINTTSRRLRRLSLLAVSITLATSLQAQEARHAVNLPAQPLDQALNALAGQTGARILFATDSAEGQQAPALSGDVTVEQALQRLLRGSRLKLQKTGDGSYLVSSPASADDGALQLDATSINASGLGATSESTGSYTTGTMSSGTKLALTPRETPQSVSVVTRQRIEDQAMTTLGDAVKYTTGLTLTKWGGERERFNSRGFQLNNLMVDGIPVAYDEASLSTGLLSMYDRVEVVRGASGLMEGAGSPGGSINLVRKRPTETFQGSITAGAGSWDNYRGELDLSGPLNASGTLRGRTVLSLQDRNSYIDDYENRRSLFYGVLEADLDDATTVAVGYSWSQDNNPGADWNGRGTNADGSFLDISRSTRMSPSWSYWDKESSTVFADITHRFANDWTAKFAATALKSQMDMFGSYLYRPDETSRDLGFGFGKYHYENTQTSLDGYASGPFELFGRSHELVVGGSYRQQDIDDGPGGWPLGFVYEFDPLAFNGKGVPKPAISDAWSRDGKIDQSSVYLTARFSLTDALKMAAGGRLDWYAYELTTHSGTWTGNDEYKATREFTPYLGFTYDLNDTYTAYASWTRIFNPQNYSMAGGGLLDPQEGSNYEVGLKGEYFDGRLNASVALFQIDLENLPVQLDAATCGAMPDCYGASGEVRSRGVEFEVSGEVLPDWQLSAGYTYNYAKHRKPSDYAPIGTQSSGERYGTNLPLNLFKLATSYRLPGDLNRWKVGGGLHVQSDIYTSAGIEQGGYAVTDLFASYDVDRHLTVSLNANNIFDRDYYSSIMTTVGGNFVGDPRNYMVTAKYRF
;
A
#
# COMPACT_ATOMS: atom_id res chain seq x y z
N MET A 1 5.83 -8.01 -57.53
CA MET A 1 4.71 -7.09 -57.86
C MET A 1 3.59 -7.39 -56.92
N SER A 2 3.16 -6.59 -56.08
CA SER A 2 3.18 -5.21 -55.57
C SER A 2 2.91 -5.29 -54.06
N ILE A 3 3.67 -4.85 -53.13
CA ILE A 3 4.01 -3.51 -52.60
C ILE A 3 2.78 -2.63 -52.25
N ASN A 4 2.70 -2.36 -50.96
CA ASN A 4 2.14 -1.18 -50.28
C ASN A 4 0.62 -1.05 -50.09
N THR A 5 0.20 -1.17 -48.83
CA THR A 5 -0.56 -0.09 -48.14
C THR A 5 -0.73 -0.43 -46.63
N THR A 6 0.13 0.01 -45.76
CA THR A 6 -0.13 0.20 -44.31
C THR A 6 0.92 1.12 -43.69
N SER A 7 0.87 2.40 -44.04
CA SER A 7 1.64 3.42 -43.34
C SER A 7 0.94 4.77 -43.35
N ARG A 8 -0.26 4.85 -42.74
CA ARG A 8 -0.98 6.14 -42.57
C ARG A 8 -1.91 6.21 -41.36
N ARG A 9 -1.62 5.58 -40.25
CA ARG A 9 -2.42 5.77 -39.02
C ARG A 9 -1.62 6.08 -37.73
N LEU A 10 -0.38 6.48 -37.82
CA LEU A 10 0.50 6.80 -36.67
C LEU A 10 0.93 8.27 -36.61
N ARG A 11 0.16 9.21 -37.16
CA ARG A 11 0.50 10.65 -37.10
C ARG A 11 -0.60 11.55 -36.56
N ARG A 12 -1.50 11.06 -35.71
CA ARG A 12 -2.53 11.93 -35.07
C ARG A 12 -2.60 11.87 -33.53
N LEU A 13 -1.59 11.34 -32.86
CA LEU A 13 -1.51 11.33 -31.38
C LEU A 13 -0.38 12.20 -30.82
N SER A 14 0.30 13.02 -31.62
CA SER A 14 1.40 13.88 -31.20
C SER A 14 1.04 15.37 -31.07
N LEU A 15 -0.23 15.73 -31.02
CA LEU A 15 -0.66 17.13 -30.97
C LEU A 15 -1.55 17.50 -29.77
N LEU A 16 -1.58 16.67 -28.74
CA LEU A 16 -2.28 16.99 -27.47
C LEU A 16 -1.33 17.19 -26.27
N ALA A 17 -0.02 17.21 -26.49
CA ALA A 17 0.98 17.36 -25.43
C ALA A 17 1.65 18.75 -25.37
N VAL A 18 1.17 19.76 -26.10
CA VAL A 18 1.81 21.09 -26.17
C VAL A 18 0.85 22.25 -25.91
N SER A 19 -0.19 22.07 -25.12
CA SER A 19 -1.10 23.18 -24.77
C SER A 19 -1.26 23.43 -23.27
N ILE A 20 -0.27 23.03 -22.44
CA ILE A 20 -0.20 23.41 -21.03
C ILE A 20 1.10 24.19 -20.79
N THR A 21 1.24 25.30 -21.45
CA THR A 21 2.20 26.34 -21.09
C THR A 21 1.62 27.67 -21.61
N LEU A 22 0.89 28.32 -20.73
CA LEU A 22 0.69 29.78 -20.61
C LEU A 22 -0.62 30.05 -19.83
N ALA A 23 -0.61 29.70 -18.53
CA ALA A 23 -1.45 30.39 -17.56
C ALA A 23 -0.53 31.40 -16.84
N THR A 24 -0.32 32.50 -17.49
CA THR A 24 0.27 33.68 -16.87
C THR A 24 -0.60 34.13 -15.69
N SER A 25 0.05 34.33 -14.57
CA SER A 25 -0.38 35.01 -13.36
C SER A 25 -1.44 36.11 -13.63
N LEU A 26 -2.71 35.76 -13.53
CA LEU A 26 -3.71 36.73 -13.10
C LEU A 26 -3.59 36.82 -11.58
N GLN A 27 -2.76 37.73 -11.09
CA GLN A 27 -2.92 38.27 -9.74
C GLN A 27 -4.35 38.82 -9.69
N ALA A 28 -5.22 38.14 -8.95
CA ALA A 28 -6.50 38.72 -8.59
C ALA A 28 -6.22 40.02 -7.83
N GLN A 29 -6.53 41.15 -8.44
CA GLN A 29 -6.43 42.46 -7.81
C GLN A 29 -7.42 42.44 -6.64
N GLU A 30 -6.89 42.39 -5.39
CA GLU A 30 -7.74 42.38 -4.19
C GLU A 30 -8.75 43.53 -4.24
N ALA A 31 -10.01 43.23 -4.00
CA ALA A 31 -11.09 44.21 -4.01
C ALA A 31 -10.79 45.32 -2.99
N ARG A 32 -10.89 46.57 -3.43
CA ARG A 32 -10.76 47.72 -2.54
C ARG A 32 -12.15 48.14 -2.07
N HIS A 33 -12.22 48.56 -0.82
CA HIS A 33 -13.46 48.97 -0.17
C HIS A 33 -13.31 50.38 0.37
N ALA A 34 -14.32 51.20 0.17
CA ALA A 34 -14.40 52.53 0.80
C ALA A 34 -14.81 52.35 2.27
N VAL A 35 -13.80 52.38 3.15
CA VAL A 35 -13.98 52.16 4.59
C VAL A 35 -13.98 53.51 5.33
N ASN A 36 -14.88 53.67 6.28
CA ASN A 36 -14.94 54.85 7.17
C ASN A 36 -15.29 54.44 8.60
N LEU A 37 -14.29 54.36 9.43
CA LEU A 37 -14.40 53.92 10.83
C LEU A 37 -13.85 55.03 11.75
N PRO A 38 -14.58 55.53 12.73
CA PRO A 38 -14.06 56.44 13.74
C PRO A 38 -13.12 55.69 14.69
N ALA A 39 -12.31 56.44 15.44
CA ALA A 39 -11.55 55.86 16.56
C ALA A 39 -12.52 55.26 17.59
N GLN A 40 -12.37 53.97 17.91
CA GLN A 40 -13.32 53.22 18.76
C GLN A 40 -12.63 52.00 19.35
N PRO A 41 -13.25 51.26 20.31
CA PRO A 41 -12.71 50.01 20.80
C PRO A 41 -12.40 49.07 19.67
N LEU A 42 -11.31 48.31 19.78
CA LEU A 42 -10.79 47.48 18.68
C LEU A 42 -11.76 46.37 18.25
N ASP A 43 -12.46 45.76 19.18
CA ASP A 43 -13.50 44.78 18.93
C ASP A 43 -14.64 45.31 18.05
N GLN A 44 -15.09 46.55 18.36
CA GLN A 44 -16.11 47.26 17.58
C GLN A 44 -15.58 47.64 16.17
N ALA A 45 -14.31 48.07 16.09
CA ALA A 45 -13.71 48.44 14.82
C ALA A 45 -13.54 47.23 13.88
N LEU A 46 -13.16 46.06 14.39
CA LEU A 46 -13.06 44.83 13.64
C LEU A 46 -14.43 44.35 13.14
N ASN A 47 -15.45 44.39 14.00
CA ASN A 47 -16.81 44.05 13.61
C ASN A 47 -17.39 45.03 12.58
N ALA A 48 -17.15 46.32 12.75
CA ALA A 48 -17.58 47.35 11.77
C ALA A 48 -16.86 47.24 10.43
N LEU A 49 -15.59 46.89 10.40
CA LEU A 49 -14.86 46.60 9.19
C LEU A 49 -15.40 45.35 8.47
N ALA A 50 -15.67 44.27 9.19
CA ALA A 50 -16.33 43.08 8.66
C ALA A 50 -17.69 43.42 8.02
N GLY A 51 -18.49 44.24 8.69
CA GLY A 51 -19.79 44.70 8.15
C GLY A 51 -19.70 45.58 6.91
N GLN A 52 -18.68 46.48 6.82
CA GLN A 52 -18.49 47.36 5.66
C GLN A 52 -17.90 46.68 4.44
N THR A 53 -17.10 45.63 4.65
CA THR A 53 -16.35 44.95 3.59
C THR A 53 -16.92 43.59 3.21
N GLY A 54 -17.78 43.02 4.04
CA GLY A 54 -18.26 41.64 3.90
C GLY A 54 -17.20 40.58 4.20
N ALA A 55 -16.02 40.98 4.67
CA ALA A 55 -14.93 40.05 4.97
C ALA A 55 -15.19 39.28 6.28
N ARG A 56 -14.81 38.02 6.32
CA ARG A 56 -14.83 37.21 7.55
C ARG A 56 -13.57 37.55 8.36
N ILE A 57 -13.77 38.16 9.52
CA ILE A 57 -12.73 38.51 10.46
C ILE A 57 -13.00 37.74 11.77
N LEU A 58 -12.07 36.87 12.14
CA LEU A 58 -12.15 36.04 13.33
C LEU A 58 -11.19 36.58 14.40
N PHE A 59 -11.69 36.83 15.60
CA PHE A 59 -10.87 37.21 16.72
C PHE A 59 -11.54 36.79 18.06
N ALA A 60 -10.72 36.50 19.05
CA ALA A 60 -11.23 36.27 20.41
C ALA A 60 -11.56 37.63 21.06
N THR A 61 -12.76 37.77 21.58
CA THR A 61 -13.21 39.03 22.21
C THR A 61 -12.27 39.51 23.32
N ASP A 62 -11.80 38.57 24.14
CA ASP A 62 -10.84 38.85 25.25
C ASP A 62 -9.47 39.37 24.72
N SER A 63 -9.07 39.02 23.50
CA SER A 63 -7.83 39.49 22.92
C SER A 63 -7.90 40.94 22.43
N ALA A 64 -9.08 41.42 22.08
CA ALA A 64 -9.33 42.78 21.63
C ALA A 64 -9.80 43.72 22.75
N GLU A 65 -10.16 43.17 23.92
CA GLU A 65 -10.70 43.94 25.07
C GLU A 65 -9.67 44.94 25.59
N GLY A 66 -10.13 46.15 25.87
CA GLY A 66 -9.28 47.23 26.40
C GLY A 66 -8.33 47.88 25.37
N GLN A 67 -8.33 47.44 24.12
CA GLN A 67 -7.54 48.05 23.06
C GLN A 67 -8.35 49.04 22.22
N GLN A 68 -7.69 50.13 21.75
CA GLN A 68 -8.32 51.17 20.94
C GLN A 68 -7.79 51.10 19.47
N ALA A 69 -8.68 51.09 18.52
CA ALA A 69 -8.37 51.18 17.11
C ALA A 69 -8.31 52.67 16.68
N PRO A 70 -7.31 53.06 15.86
CA PRO A 70 -7.27 54.41 15.30
C PRO A 70 -8.40 54.61 14.26
N ALA A 71 -8.79 55.85 14.03
CA ALA A 71 -9.71 56.17 12.92
C ALA A 71 -9.13 55.71 11.58
N LEU A 72 -9.99 55.14 10.75
CA LEU A 72 -9.60 54.65 9.41
C LEU A 72 -10.62 55.14 8.39
N SER A 73 -10.12 55.90 7.40
CA SER A 73 -10.96 56.30 6.26
C SER A 73 -10.14 56.22 4.95
N GLY A 74 -10.81 55.81 3.89
CA GLY A 74 -10.20 55.70 2.56
C GLY A 74 -10.57 54.46 1.79
N ASP A 75 -10.07 54.38 0.56
CA ASP A 75 -10.22 53.21 -0.32
C ASP A 75 -9.06 52.25 -0.11
N VAL A 76 -9.32 51.15 0.58
CA VAL A 76 -8.24 50.23 1.05
C VAL A 76 -8.68 48.76 0.86
N THR A 77 -7.71 47.85 0.72
CA THR A 77 -8.01 46.40 0.82
C THR A 77 -8.30 46.03 2.27
N VAL A 78 -9.02 44.90 2.48
CA VAL A 78 -9.33 44.43 3.84
C VAL A 78 -8.06 44.21 4.66
N GLU A 79 -7.03 43.66 4.04
CA GLU A 79 -5.74 43.42 4.70
C GLU A 79 -5.05 44.74 5.11
N GLN A 80 -5.06 45.75 4.23
CA GLN A 80 -4.52 47.08 4.57
C GLN A 80 -5.33 47.76 5.68
N ALA A 81 -6.63 47.59 5.70
CA ALA A 81 -7.49 48.08 6.74
C ALA A 81 -7.17 47.43 8.10
N LEU A 82 -7.07 46.13 8.12
CA LEU A 82 -6.70 45.37 9.34
C LEU A 82 -5.30 45.73 9.85
N GLN A 83 -4.29 45.84 8.98
CA GLN A 83 -2.94 46.25 9.37
C GLN A 83 -2.93 47.64 9.98
N ARG A 84 -3.79 48.56 9.52
CA ARG A 84 -3.90 49.91 10.10
C ARG A 84 -4.64 49.93 11.42
N LEU A 85 -5.72 49.18 11.58
CA LEU A 85 -6.47 49.09 12.83
C LEU A 85 -5.68 48.40 13.94
N LEU A 86 -4.81 47.48 13.60
CA LEU A 86 -3.96 46.74 14.53
C LEU A 86 -2.65 47.46 14.88
N ARG A 87 -2.39 48.65 14.30
CA ARG A 87 -1.19 49.44 14.63
C ARG A 87 -1.19 49.86 16.10
N GLY A 88 -0.16 49.45 16.82
CA GLY A 88 -0.01 49.71 18.25
C GLY A 88 -0.68 48.66 19.16
N SER A 89 -1.39 47.71 18.61
CA SER A 89 -1.81 46.50 19.31
C SER A 89 -0.71 45.47 19.33
N ARG A 90 -0.74 44.52 20.27
CA ARG A 90 0.15 43.33 20.27
C ARG A 90 -0.38 42.20 19.40
N LEU A 91 -1.49 42.40 18.66
CA LEU A 91 -2.14 41.39 17.88
C LEU A 91 -1.48 41.20 16.52
N LYS A 92 -1.45 39.98 16.04
CA LYS A 92 -0.98 39.61 14.71
C LYS A 92 -2.14 39.32 13.79
N LEU A 93 -1.98 39.69 12.53
CA LEU A 93 -2.90 39.40 11.45
C LEU A 93 -2.39 38.20 10.66
N GLN A 94 -3.26 37.22 10.46
CA GLN A 94 -3.03 36.07 9.58
C GLN A 94 -4.22 35.91 8.64
N LYS A 95 -3.94 35.78 7.33
CA LYS A 95 -4.94 35.46 6.32
C LYS A 95 -5.02 33.94 6.21
N THR A 96 -6.21 33.37 6.38
CA THR A 96 -6.45 31.93 6.29
C THR A 96 -6.75 31.53 4.84
N GLY A 97 -6.55 30.23 4.51
CA GLY A 97 -6.66 29.72 3.14
C GLY A 97 -8.06 29.83 2.51
N ASP A 98 -9.10 30.00 3.36
CA ASP A 98 -10.51 30.23 2.93
C ASP A 98 -10.83 31.72 2.67
N GLY A 99 -9.80 32.60 2.69
CA GLY A 99 -9.97 34.05 2.50
C GLY A 99 -10.44 34.83 3.72
N SER A 100 -10.58 34.16 4.89
CA SER A 100 -10.89 34.80 6.17
C SER A 100 -9.61 35.42 6.78
N TYR A 101 -9.78 36.33 7.74
CA TYR A 101 -8.70 36.98 8.47
C TYR A 101 -8.77 36.62 9.95
N LEU A 102 -7.68 36.08 10.49
CA LEU A 102 -7.55 35.77 11.90
C LEU A 102 -6.70 36.84 12.59
N VAL A 103 -7.24 37.43 13.67
CA VAL A 103 -6.51 38.38 14.52
C VAL A 103 -6.29 37.73 15.88
N SER A 104 -5.03 37.48 16.24
CA SER A 104 -4.66 36.78 17.46
C SER A 104 -3.54 37.47 18.24
N SER A 105 -3.46 37.26 19.55
CA SER A 105 -2.32 37.70 20.37
C SER A 105 -1.08 36.87 20.06
N PRO A 106 0.15 37.43 20.01
CA PRO A 106 1.35 36.58 19.97
C PRO A 106 1.37 35.77 21.27
N ALA A 107 1.37 34.45 21.17
CA ALA A 107 1.46 33.55 22.31
C ALA A 107 2.73 33.89 23.11
N SER A 108 2.58 34.13 24.39
CA SER A 108 3.67 33.98 25.34
C SER A 108 4.08 32.51 25.34
N ALA A 109 5.36 32.25 25.47
CA ALA A 109 5.98 30.91 25.34
C ALA A 109 5.60 29.94 26.48
N ASP A 110 4.48 30.17 27.15
CA ASP A 110 3.88 29.27 28.16
C ASP A 110 2.37 29.39 28.05
N ASP A 111 1.74 28.44 27.42
CA ASP A 111 0.33 28.05 27.35
C ASP A 111 -0.31 28.15 25.95
N GLY A 112 -0.60 26.99 25.40
CA GLY A 112 -1.60 26.81 24.38
C GLY A 112 -1.10 26.90 22.96
N ALA A 113 -0.60 25.81 22.45
CA ALA A 113 -0.49 25.56 21.01
C ALA A 113 -1.81 25.96 20.34
N LEU A 114 -1.77 26.88 19.37
CA LEU A 114 -2.83 27.03 18.38
C LEU A 114 -3.08 25.63 17.81
N GLN A 115 -4.27 25.07 18.08
CA GLN A 115 -4.77 23.98 17.30
C GLN A 115 -4.99 24.47 15.87
N LEU A 116 -3.93 24.45 15.05
CA LEU A 116 -4.07 24.13 13.65
C LEU A 116 -4.80 22.79 13.61
N ASP A 117 -5.77 22.59 12.71
CA ASP A 117 -6.41 21.29 12.54
C ASP A 117 -5.37 20.21 12.73
N ALA A 118 -5.52 19.46 13.81
CA ALA A 118 -4.47 18.61 14.31
C ALA A 118 -4.09 17.63 13.20
N THR A 119 -2.95 17.86 12.60
CA THR A 119 -2.17 16.73 12.14
C THR A 119 -1.86 15.99 13.44
N SER A 120 -2.78 15.14 13.88
CA SER A 120 -2.60 14.36 15.08
C SER A 120 -1.44 13.43 14.80
N ILE A 121 -0.22 13.85 15.15
CA ILE A 121 0.90 12.95 15.23
C ILE A 121 0.48 11.96 16.30
N ASN A 122 0.04 10.80 15.85
CA ASN A 122 -0.40 9.74 16.72
C ASN A 122 0.69 9.50 17.76
N ALA A 123 0.32 9.50 19.02
CA ALA A 123 1.21 9.17 20.13
C ALA A 123 1.96 7.83 19.92
N SER A 124 1.42 6.97 19.04
CA SER A 124 1.97 5.67 18.67
C SER A 124 3.24 5.69 17.79
N GLY A 125 3.70 6.85 17.30
CA GLY A 125 4.86 6.94 16.39
C GLY A 125 4.64 6.34 14.99
N LEU A 126 3.37 6.14 14.57
CA LEU A 126 3.02 5.55 13.28
C LEU A 126 2.79 6.60 12.16
N GLY A 127 3.05 7.87 12.43
CA GLY A 127 2.75 8.98 11.53
C GLY A 127 1.33 9.53 11.69
N ALA A 128 0.89 10.39 10.79
CA ALA A 128 -0.41 11.05 10.87
C ALA A 128 -1.56 10.10 10.52
N THR A 129 -2.64 10.14 11.30
CA THR A 129 -3.89 9.42 11.01
C THR A 129 -4.52 9.97 9.74
N SER A 130 -5.04 9.09 8.89
CA SER A 130 -5.74 9.47 7.65
C SER A 130 -7.27 9.49 7.79
N GLU A 131 -7.80 8.87 8.85
CA GLU A 131 -9.24 8.88 9.13
C GLU A 131 -9.74 10.31 9.35
N SER A 132 -10.93 10.61 8.85
CA SER A 132 -11.63 11.90 8.99
C SER A 132 -10.92 13.11 8.36
N THR A 133 -9.80 12.92 7.66
CA THR A 133 -9.09 14.03 6.97
C THR A 133 -9.75 14.43 5.65
N GLY A 134 -10.55 13.55 5.04
CA GLY A 134 -11.08 13.75 3.68
C GLY A 134 -10.02 13.72 2.58
N SER A 135 -8.75 13.54 2.92
CA SER A 135 -7.60 13.69 2.02
C SER A 135 -7.19 12.38 1.34
N TYR A 136 -6.63 12.48 0.13
CA TYR A 136 -5.97 11.38 -0.57
C TYR A 136 -4.45 11.35 -0.33
N THR A 137 -3.91 12.25 0.49
CA THR A 137 -2.51 12.26 0.94
C THR A 137 -2.41 12.25 2.45
N THR A 138 -1.21 12.10 2.99
CA THR A 138 -0.93 12.10 4.43
C THR A 138 0.09 13.18 4.80
N GLY A 139 0.05 13.65 6.04
CA GLY A 139 1.04 14.60 6.56
C GLY A 139 2.39 13.92 6.79
N THR A 140 2.42 12.83 7.55
CA THR A 140 3.66 12.12 7.90
C THR A 140 3.48 10.61 7.87
N MET A 141 4.59 9.90 7.64
CA MET A 141 4.67 8.45 7.67
C MET A 141 6.02 8.00 8.25
N SER A 142 6.08 6.80 8.83
CA SER A 142 7.31 6.26 9.44
C SER A 142 7.88 5.04 8.72
N SER A 143 7.24 4.56 7.64
CA SER A 143 7.57 3.30 6.97
C SER A 143 8.94 3.25 6.30
N GLY A 144 9.54 4.42 5.97
CA GLY A 144 10.85 4.46 5.32
C GLY A 144 12.05 4.38 6.26
N THR A 145 11.95 4.99 7.46
CA THR A 145 13.12 5.22 8.33
C THR A 145 12.83 5.13 9.83
N LYS A 146 11.63 4.77 10.27
CA LYS A 146 11.15 4.91 11.67
C LYS A 146 11.05 6.37 12.17
N LEU A 147 11.50 7.37 11.40
CA LEU A 147 11.23 8.79 11.66
C LEU A 147 9.88 9.17 11.04
N ALA A 148 9.14 10.02 11.71
CA ALA A 148 7.89 10.58 11.18
C ALA A 148 8.19 11.69 10.17
N LEU A 149 8.38 11.33 8.90
CA LEU A 149 8.72 12.23 7.81
C LEU A 149 7.53 12.49 6.90
N THR A 150 7.45 13.70 6.34
CA THR A 150 6.49 13.98 5.27
C THR A 150 6.89 13.22 3.99
N PRO A 151 5.97 13.03 3.03
CA PRO A 151 6.32 12.49 1.72
C PRO A 151 7.47 13.25 1.05
N ARG A 152 7.54 14.59 1.23
CA ARG A 152 8.59 15.45 0.70
C ARG A 152 9.95 15.21 1.34
N GLU A 153 9.98 15.00 2.66
CA GLU A 153 11.21 14.78 3.42
C GLU A 153 11.82 13.40 3.28
N THR A 154 11.01 12.42 2.83
CA THR A 154 11.44 11.02 2.68
C THR A 154 12.26 10.85 1.39
N PRO A 155 13.57 10.49 1.45
CA PRO A 155 14.40 10.36 0.24
C PRO A 155 14.20 9.01 -0.49
N GLN A 156 12.95 8.60 -0.66
CA GLN A 156 12.50 7.42 -1.40
C GLN A 156 11.12 7.70 -1.99
N SER A 157 10.76 6.94 -3.03
CA SER A 157 9.39 6.97 -3.58
C SER A 157 8.43 6.32 -2.60
N VAL A 158 7.41 7.06 -2.18
CA VAL A 158 6.38 6.62 -1.24
C VAL A 158 4.99 6.95 -1.75
N SER A 159 4.01 6.09 -1.44
CA SER A 159 2.60 6.31 -1.74
C SER A 159 1.75 5.97 -0.53
N VAL A 160 0.61 6.63 -0.39
CA VAL A 160 -0.36 6.32 0.67
C VAL A 160 -1.76 6.14 0.06
N VAL A 161 -2.43 5.06 0.46
CA VAL A 161 -3.86 4.87 0.23
C VAL A 161 -4.56 5.17 1.55
N THR A 162 -5.14 6.37 1.63
CA THR A 162 -5.79 6.88 2.86
C THR A 162 -7.14 6.21 3.10
N ARG A 163 -7.67 6.33 4.33
CA ARG A 163 -9.00 5.82 4.67
C ARG A 163 -10.08 6.41 3.77
N GLN A 164 -10.01 7.72 3.47
CA GLN A 164 -10.96 8.38 2.58
C GLN A 164 -10.97 7.74 1.19
N ARG A 165 -9.79 7.43 0.64
CA ARG A 165 -9.68 6.78 -0.66
C ARG A 165 -10.19 5.33 -0.65
N ILE A 166 -9.93 4.58 0.43
CA ILE A 166 -10.45 3.22 0.64
C ILE A 166 -12.00 3.24 0.64
N GLU A 167 -12.60 4.21 1.32
CA GLU A 167 -14.06 4.36 1.38
C GLU A 167 -14.68 4.80 0.06
N ASP A 168 -14.14 5.81 -0.60
CA ASP A 168 -14.67 6.35 -1.85
C ASP A 168 -14.67 5.31 -2.98
N GLN A 169 -13.63 4.50 -3.06
CA GLN A 169 -13.48 3.44 -4.07
C GLN A 169 -14.03 2.08 -3.60
N ALA A 170 -14.67 2.02 -2.43
CA ALA A 170 -15.23 0.80 -1.83
C ALA A 170 -14.21 -0.37 -1.79
N MET A 171 -12.92 -0.07 -1.55
CA MET A 171 -11.87 -1.08 -1.45
C MET A 171 -12.11 -1.97 -0.24
N THR A 172 -12.09 -3.27 -0.43
CA THR A 172 -12.29 -4.25 0.64
C THR A 172 -11.04 -5.03 0.96
N THR A 173 -10.16 -5.25 -0.03
CA THR A 173 -8.96 -6.07 0.10
C THR A 173 -7.69 -5.26 -0.20
N LEU A 174 -6.53 -5.79 0.19
CA LEU A 174 -5.24 -5.22 -0.20
C LEU A 174 -5.05 -5.23 -1.72
N GLY A 175 -5.55 -6.26 -2.41
CA GLY A 175 -5.56 -6.31 -3.87
C GLY A 175 -6.29 -5.13 -4.50
N ASP A 176 -7.44 -4.71 -3.93
CA ASP A 176 -8.17 -3.51 -4.38
C ASP A 176 -7.32 -2.24 -4.21
N ALA A 177 -6.63 -2.08 -3.06
CA ALA A 177 -5.76 -0.95 -2.83
C ALA A 177 -4.58 -0.91 -3.81
N VAL A 178 -3.95 -2.05 -4.08
CA VAL A 178 -2.81 -2.18 -5.01
C VAL A 178 -3.24 -1.85 -6.45
N LYS A 179 -4.47 -2.22 -6.86
CA LYS A 179 -5.00 -1.94 -8.21
C LYS A 179 -4.82 -0.47 -8.62
N TYR A 180 -4.96 0.47 -7.69
CA TYR A 180 -4.86 1.91 -7.95
C TYR A 180 -3.63 2.60 -7.32
N THR A 181 -2.69 1.85 -6.74
CA THR A 181 -1.46 2.43 -6.17
C THR A 181 -0.35 2.50 -7.21
N THR A 182 0.28 3.66 -7.35
CA THR A 182 1.40 3.92 -8.28
C THR A 182 2.52 2.90 -8.10
N GLY A 183 3.06 2.37 -9.20
CA GLY A 183 4.23 1.49 -9.19
C GLY A 183 3.99 0.06 -8.72
N LEU A 184 2.77 -0.28 -8.30
CA LEU A 184 2.41 -1.63 -7.89
C LEU A 184 1.64 -2.37 -8.97
N THR A 185 1.84 -3.69 -9.05
CA THR A 185 1.07 -4.59 -9.91
C THR A 185 0.65 -5.80 -9.09
N LEU A 186 -0.62 -6.20 -9.24
CA LEU A 186 -1.15 -7.43 -8.68
C LEU A 186 -1.08 -8.53 -9.73
N THR A 187 -0.49 -9.66 -9.39
CA THR A 187 -0.56 -10.91 -10.17
C THR A 187 -1.10 -12.04 -9.30
N LYS A 188 -1.58 -13.10 -9.91
CA LYS A 188 -2.08 -14.28 -9.20
C LYS A 188 -1.32 -15.53 -9.64
N TRP A 189 -0.89 -16.32 -8.67
CA TRP A 189 -0.33 -17.66 -8.88
C TRP A 189 -1.39 -18.74 -8.64
N GLY A 190 -2.49 -18.39 -8.04
CA GLY A 190 -3.66 -19.22 -7.74
C GLY A 190 -4.86 -18.33 -7.47
N GLY A 191 -6.06 -18.86 -7.46
CA GLY A 191 -7.29 -18.11 -7.19
C GLY A 191 -7.19 -17.28 -5.91
N GLU A 192 -6.61 -17.89 -4.87
CA GLU A 192 -6.41 -17.29 -3.56
C GLU A 192 -4.95 -16.94 -3.24
N ARG A 193 -4.05 -16.92 -4.25
CA ARG A 193 -2.64 -16.52 -4.13
C ARG A 193 -2.39 -15.20 -4.86
N GLU A 194 -2.46 -14.12 -4.12
CA GLU A 194 -2.15 -12.78 -4.63
C GLU A 194 -0.67 -12.47 -4.46
N ARG A 195 -0.04 -11.96 -5.52
CA ARG A 195 1.36 -11.50 -5.53
C ARG A 195 1.42 -10.03 -5.84
N PHE A 196 2.05 -9.29 -4.96
CA PHE A 196 2.28 -7.87 -5.14
C PHE A 196 3.66 -7.66 -5.75
N ASN A 197 3.74 -6.87 -6.80
CA ASN A 197 4.99 -6.60 -7.52
C ASN A 197 5.24 -5.10 -7.61
N SER A 198 6.50 -4.70 -7.49
CA SER A 198 6.96 -3.34 -7.68
C SER A 198 8.29 -3.33 -8.40
N ARG A 199 8.45 -2.41 -9.36
CA ARG A 199 9.70 -2.24 -10.11
C ARG A 199 10.26 -3.52 -10.74
N GLY A 200 9.39 -4.47 -11.07
CA GLY A 200 9.74 -5.76 -11.69
C GLY A 200 9.98 -6.90 -10.69
N PHE A 201 9.92 -6.68 -9.38
CA PHE A 201 10.18 -7.68 -8.35
C PHE A 201 8.95 -7.93 -7.48
N GLN A 202 8.75 -9.18 -7.08
CA GLN A 202 7.72 -9.57 -6.13
C GLN A 202 8.08 -9.08 -4.72
N LEU A 203 7.08 -8.64 -3.96
CA LEU A 203 7.22 -8.28 -2.55
C LEU A 203 6.98 -9.52 -1.69
N ASN A 204 7.96 -9.87 -0.87
CA ASN A 204 7.93 -11.11 -0.07
C ASN A 204 7.46 -10.88 1.36
N ASN A 205 7.43 -9.63 1.80
CA ASN A 205 6.96 -9.23 3.13
C ASN A 205 5.86 -8.19 3.02
N LEU A 206 5.00 -8.20 4.02
CA LEU A 206 4.16 -7.06 4.39
C LEU A 206 4.69 -6.48 5.70
N MET A 207 4.30 -5.27 6.03
CA MET A 207 4.46 -4.72 7.36
C MET A 207 3.09 -4.43 7.97
N VAL A 208 2.99 -4.57 9.28
CA VAL A 208 1.83 -4.13 10.06
C VAL A 208 2.34 -3.21 11.16
N ASP A 209 1.89 -1.95 11.15
CA ASP A 209 2.39 -0.89 12.05
C ASP A 209 3.94 -0.77 12.06
N GLY A 210 4.56 -0.97 10.89
CA GLY A 210 6.00 -0.89 10.70
C GLY A 210 6.79 -2.10 11.23
N ILE A 211 6.12 -3.21 11.56
CA ILE A 211 6.73 -4.49 11.94
C ILE A 211 6.62 -5.46 10.76
N PRO A 212 7.73 -6.02 10.25
CA PRO A 212 7.70 -6.96 9.14
C PRO A 212 6.95 -8.25 9.49
N VAL A 213 6.12 -8.71 8.55
CA VAL A 213 5.39 -9.98 8.57
C VAL A 213 5.75 -10.73 7.29
N ALA A 214 6.23 -11.96 7.40
CA ALA A 214 6.46 -12.82 6.24
C ALA A 214 5.13 -13.09 5.55
N TYR A 215 5.05 -12.75 4.26
CA TYR A 215 3.85 -12.91 3.46
C TYR A 215 3.85 -14.26 2.77
N ASP A 216 3.19 -15.24 3.38
CA ASP A 216 2.85 -16.47 2.69
C ASP A 216 1.52 -16.28 1.93
N GLU A 217 1.61 -16.19 0.62
CA GLU A 217 0.46 -15.96 -0.27
C GLU A 217 -0.59 -17.09 -0.21
N ALA A 218 -0.21 -18.28 0.24
CA ALA A 218 -1.11 -19.41 0.35
C ALA A 218 -1.96 -19.39 1.62
N SER A 219 -1.38 -18.97 2.75
CA SER A 219 -2.01 -19.07 4.07
C SER A 219 -2.43 -17.73 4.67
N LEU A 220 -1.74 -16.63 4.36
CA LEU A 220 -2.10 -15.32 4.92
C LEU A 220 -3.22 -14.66 4.11
N SER A 221 -4.32 -14.31 4.79
CA SER A 221 -5.39 -13.54 4.18
C SER A 221 -4.96 -12.09 3.92
N THR A 222 -5.26 -11.56 2.74
CA THR A 222 -5.15 -10.15 2.37
C THR A 222 -6.50 -9.44 2.38
N GLY A 223 -7.54 -10.13 2.88
CA GLY A 223 -8.93 -9.66 2.94
C GLY A 223 -9.14 -8.59 4.01
N LEU A 224 -10.21 -7.83 3.83
CA LEU A 224 -10.84 -6.87 4.73
C LEU A 224 -9.92 -5.78 5.30
N LEU A 225 -9.83 -4.66 4.56
CA LEU A 225 -9.14 -3.43 4.98
C LEU A 225 -9.86 -2.66 6.09
N SER A 226 -10.96 -3.19 6.65
CA SER A 226 -11.82 -2.49 7.61
C SER A 226 -11.10 -2.07 8.89
N MET A 227 -10.11 -2.87 9.36
CA MET A 227 -9.34 -2.58 10.57
C MET A 227 -8.14 -1.64 10.36
N TYR A 228 -7.85 -1.25 9.11
CA TYR A 228 -6.70 -0.40 8.80
C TYR A 228 -7.12 1.04 8.53
N ASP A 229 -6.34 1.98 9.04
CA ASP A 229 -6.45 3.40 8.74
C ASP A 229 -5.99 3.71 7.32
N ARG A 230 -4.85 3.14 6.93
CA ARG A 230 -4.24 3.38 5.62
C ARG A 230 -3.31 2.26 5.20
N VAL A 231 -2.94 2.28 3.92
CA VAL A 231 -1.89 1.44 3.33
C VAL A 231 -0.77 2.37 2.86
N GLU A 232 0.44 2.17 3.37
CA GLU A 232 1.64 2.90 2.97
C GLU A 232 2.51 2.00 2.10
N VAL A 233 3.11 2.56 1.07
CA VAL A 233 4.00 1.83 0.16
C VAL A 233 5.31 2.58 0.04
N VAL A 234 6.40 1.87 0.29
CA VAL A 234 7.77 2.33 0.03
C VAL A 234 8.29 1.52 -1.16
N ARG A 235 8.69 2.19 -2.25
CA ARG A 235 9.22 1.54 -3.44
C ARG A 235 10.74 1.54 -3.44
N GLY A 236 11.34 0.45 -3.94
CA GLY A 236 12.78 0.18 -3.85
C GLY A 236 13.15 -0.54 -2.55
N ALA A 237 14.40 -0.97 -2.45
CA ALA A 237 14.88 -1.77 -1.32
C ALA A 237 14.60 -1.10 0.03
N SER A 238 13.93 -1.83 0.92
CA SER A 238 13.54 -1.40 2.27
C SER A 238 14.27 -2.18 3.38
N GLY A 239 15.49 -2.62 3.08
CA GLY A 239 16.27 -3.49 3.97
C GLY A 239 16.53 -2.89 5.36
N LEU A 240 16.61 -1.57 5.50
CA LEU A 240 16.69 -0.91 6.80
C LEU A 240 15.50 -1.27 7.70
N MET A 241 14.30 -1.40 7.14
CA MET A 241 13.07 -1.69 7.87
C MET A 241 12.81 -3.19 8.01
N GLU A 242 13.06 -3.95 6.95
CA GLU A 242 12.68 -5.36 6.87
C GLU A 242 13.83 -6.33 7.21
N GLY A 243 15.07 -5.93 6.91
CA GLY A 243 16.22 -6.83 6.88
C GLY A 243 16.17 -7.73 5.65
N ALA A 244 15.79 -9.00 5.82
CA ALA A 244 15.59 -9.92 4.71
C ALA A 244 14.30 -9.60 3.94
N GLY A 245 14.36 -9.43 2.61
CA GLY A 245 13.19 -9.10 1.81
C GLY A 245 13.47 -8.82 0.34
N SER A 246 12.53 -8.21 -0.37
CA SER A 246 12.58 -7.94 -1.80
C SER A 246 13.14 -6.54 -2.12
N PRO A 247 13.92 -6.39 -3.21
CA PRO A 247 14.37 -5.08 -3.65
C PRO A 247 13.28 -4.20 -4.29
N GLY A 248 12.09 -4.76 -4.53
CA GLY A 248 10.96 -4.04 -5.14
C GLY A 248 10.32 -2.99 -4.23
N GLY A 249 10.31 -3.23 -2.93
CA GLY A 249 9.68 -2.36 -1.95
C GLY A 249 8.95 -3.11 -0.83
N SER A 250 8.18 -2.37 -0.05
CA SER A 250 7.33 -2.90 1.02
C SER A 250 5.96 -2.23 1.08
N ILE A 251 4.99 -2.94 1.61
CA ILE A 251 3.63 -2.47 1.88
C ILE A 251 3.41 -2.53 3.39
N ASN A 252 3.06 -1.39 4.00
CA ASN A 252 2.76 -1.28 5.43
C ASN A 252 1.27 -1.00 5.64
N LEU A 253 0.63 -1.86 6.39
CA LEU A 253 -0.77 -1.78 6.80
C LEU A 253 -0.83 -1.13 8.18
N VAL A 254 -1.34 0.10 8.28
CA VAL A 254 -1.43 0.84 9.55
C VAL A 254 -2.82 0.64 10.15
N ARG A 255 -2.87 0.04 11.34
CA ARG A 255 -4.12 -0.26 12.03
C ARG A 255 -4.81 1.00 12.58
N LYS A 256 -6.13 0.97 12.61
CA LYS A 256 -6.94 1.98 13.29
C LYS A 256 -6.65 1.97 14.79
N ARG A 257 -6.56 3.16 15.38
CA ARG A 257 -6.39 3.34 16.83
C ARG A 257 -7.69 3.83 17.47
N PRO A 258 -7.86 3.68 18.80
CA PRO A 258 -8.97 4.29 19.52
C PRO A 258 -8.97 5.81 19.40
N THR A 259 -10.15 6.40 19.39
CA THR A 259 -10.36 7.84 19.27
C THR A 259 -10.59 8.49 20.65
N GLU A 260 -10.24 9.77 20.77
CA GLU A 260 -10.42 10.54 22.01
C GLU A 260 -11.89 10.83 22.31
N THR A 261 -12.71 10.96 21.26
CA THR A 261 -14.16 11.15 21.37
C THR A 261 -14.89 9.93 20.82
N PHE A 262 -16.08 9.67 21.31
CA PHE A 262 -16.89 8.58 20.78
C PHE A 262 -17.20 8.79 19.30
N GLN A 263 -16.90 7.78 18.51
CA GLN A 263 -17.23 7.69 17.10
C GLN A 263 -17.76 6.29 16.80
N GLY A 264 -18.80 6.23 15.99
CA GLY A 264 -19.36 4.96 15.60
C GLY A 264 -19.87 4.98 14.17
N SER A 265 -19.77 3.87 13.47
CA SER A 265 -20.42 3.71 12.17
C SER A 265 -20.92 2.29 11.95
N ILE A 266 -22.04 2.20 11.23
CA ILE A 266 -22.57 0.96 10.67
C ILE A 266 -22.58 1.12 9.16
N THR A 267 -22.02 0.16 8.45
CA THR A 267 -22.03 0.12 6.98
C THR A 267 -22.73 -1.16 6.53
N ALA A 268 -23.66 -1.03 5.59
CA ALA A 268 -24.30 -2.15 4.92
C ALA A 268 -24.18 -1.99 3.41
N GLY A 269 -23.89 -3.06 2.70
CA GLY A 269 -23.72 -3.05 1.25
C GLY A 269 -24.36 -4.23 0.57
N ALA A 270 -24.83 -4.02 -0.67
CA ALA A 270 -25.35 -5.06 -1.54
C ALA A 270 -24.90 -4.79 -2.99
N GLY A 271 -24.47 -5.84 -3.69
CA GLY A 271 -23.89 -5.69 -5.02
C GLY A 271 -24.07 -6.88 -5.92
N SER A 272 -23.45 -6.81 -7.08
CA SER A 272 -23.44 -7.87 -8.09
C SER A 272 -22.95 -9.19 -7.50
N TRP A 273 -23.48 -10.31 -8.02
CA TRP A 273 -23.16 -11.66 -7.59
C TRP A 273 -23.48 -11.92 -6.11
N ASP A 274 -24.65 -11.48 -5.67
CA ASP A 274 -25.14 -11.65 -4.30
C ASP A 274 -24.10 -11.19 -3.24
N ASN A 275 -23.35 -10.12 -3.55
CA ASN A 275 -22.34 -9.58 -2.66
C ASN A 275 -22.99 -8.74 -1.55
N TYR A 276 -23.11 -9.29 -0.37
CA TYR A 276 -23.62 -8.62 0.82
C TYR A 276 -22.50 -8.40 1.81
N ARG A 277 -22.42 -7.19 2.35
CA ARG A 277 -21.46 -6.89 3.42
C ARG A 277 -22.09 -6.07 4.54
N GLY A 278 -21.57 -6.28 5.75
CA GLY A 278 -21.89 -5.51 6.94
C GLY A 278 -20.61 -5.15 7.69
N GLU A 279 -20.51 -3.92 8.19
CA GLU A 279 -19.39 -3.47 9.01
C GLU A 279 -19.93 -2.65 10.18
N LEU A 280 -19.38 -2.87 11.38
CA LEU A 280 -19.56 -2.09 12.58
C LEU A 280 -18.19 -1.61 13.04
N ASP A 281 -18.02 -0.31 13.26
CA ASP A 281 -16.82 0.31 13.80
C ASP A 281 -17.20 1.25 14.95
N LEU A 282 -16.79 0.91 16.17
CA LEU A 282 -17.06 1.68 17.40
C LEU A 282 -15.74 2.03 18.06
N SER A 283 -15.57 3.29 18.41
CA SER A 283 -14.35 3.80 19.03
C SER A 283 -14.63 4.93 20.00
N GLY A 284 -13.88 5.03 21.10
CA GLY A 284 -13.96 6.14 22.02
C GLY A 284 -13.44 5.83 23.42
N PRO A 285 -13.57 6.81 24.34
CA PRO A 285 -13.16 6.67 25.74
C PRO A 285 -14.06 5.67 26.49
N LEU A 286 -13.43 4.86 27.33
CA LEU A 286 -14.09 3.86 28.18
C LEU A 286 -14.19 4.34 29.64
N ASN A 287 -13.50 5.44 29.98
CA ASN A 287 -13.58 6.08 31.28
C ASN A 287 -13.81 7.59 31.15
N ALA A 288 -14.22 8.24 32.25
CA ALA A 288 -14.55 9.66 32.25
C ALA A 288 -13.33 10.59 32.04
N SER A 289 -12.12 10.13 32.34
CA SER A 289 -10.89 10.90 32.14
C SER A 289 -10.36 10.83 30.72
N GLY A 290 -10.90 9.92 29.87
CA GLY A 290 -10.37 9.69 28.51
C GLY A 290 -9.04 8.93 28.46
N THR A 291 -8.47 8.55 29.60
CA THR A 291 -7.18 7.86 29.69
C THR A 291 -7.25 6.39 29.30
N LEU A 292 -8.44 5.78 29.28
CA LEU A 292 -8.66 4.44 28.74
C LEU A 292 -9.60 4.55 27.55
N ARG A 293 -9.16 4.11 26.40
CA ARG A 293 -9.89 4.17 25.13
C ARG A 293 -9.97 2.77 24.52
N GLY A 294 -11.01 2.54 23.73
CA GLY A 294 -11.17 1.27 23.03
C GLY A 294 -11.72 1.45 21.61
N ARG A 295 -11.40 0.49 20.76
CA ARG A 295 -12.02 0.39 19.43
C ARG A 295 -12.34 -1.06 19.11
N THR A 296 -13.48 -1.27 18.45
CA THR A 296 -13.90 -2.58 17.93
C THR A 296 -14.40 -2.42 16.49
N VAL A 297 -13.88 -3.25 15.60
CA VAL A 297 -14.35 -3.36 14.21
C VAL A 297 -14.80 -4.79 13.95
N LEU A 298 -16.02 -4.92 13.44
CA LEU A 298 -16.59 -6.17 12.94
C LEU A 298 -16.87 -6.00 11.46
N SER A 299 -16.49 -6.96 10.63
CA SER A 299 -16.82 -6.92 9.20
C SER A 299 -17.17 -8.33 8.72
N LEU A 300 -18.25 -8.41 7.96
CA LEU A 300 -18.76 -9.64 7.36
C LEU A 300 -19.02 -9.39 5.88
N GLN A 301 -18.64 -10.32 5.04
CA GLN A 301 -18.94 -10.31 3.61
C GLN A 301 -19.30 -11.71 3.16
N ASP A 302 -20.37 -11.83 2.39
CA ASP A 302 -20.78 -13.05 1.69
C ASP A 302 -21.04 -12.68 0.24
N ARG A 303 -20.35 -13.34 -0.68
CA ARG A 303 -20.50 -13.09 -2.12
C ARG A 303 -20.29 -14.34 -2.95
N ASN A 304 -21.01 -14.42 -4.05
CA ASN A 304 -20.66 -15.27 -5.17
C ASN A 304 -19.58 -14.59 -6.04
N SER A 305 -18.92 -15.36 -6.88
CA SER A 305 -18.04 -14.84 -7.92
C SER A 305 -18.78 -14.72 -9.26
N TYR A 306 -18.18 -14.00 -10.23
CA TYR A 306 -18.59 -14.13 -11.63
C TYR A 306 -18.22 -15.49 -12.22
N ILE A 307 -17.32 -16.23 -11.58
CA ILE A 307 -16.98 -17.63 -11.90
C ILE A 307 -18.05 -18.54 -11.32
N ASP A 308 -18.56 -19.46 -12.14
CA ASP A 308 -19.63 -20.38 -11.74
C ASP A 308 -19.23 -21.23 -10.53
N ASP A 309 -20.17 -21.40 -9.56
CA ASP A 309 -20.00 -22.19 -8.34
C ASP A 309 -18.79 -21.79 -7.46
N TYR A 310 -18.29 -20.55 -7.53
CA TYR A 310 -17.26 -20.02 -6.65
C TYR A 310 -17.86 -18.98 -5.71
N GLU A 311 -17.68 -19.20 -4.42
CA GLU A 311 -18.14 -18.33 -3.34
C GLU A 311 -16.96 -17.83 -2.52
N ASN A 312 -17.14 -16.69 -1.85
CA ASN A 312 -16.16 -16.12 -0.93
C ASN A 312 -16.89 -15.53 0.27
N ARG A 313 -16.63 -16.08 1.46
CA ARG A 313 -17.21 -15.63 2.73
C ARG A 313 -16.09 -15.16 3.64
N ARG A 314 -16.12 -13.88 4.01
CA ARG A 314 -15.11 -13.26 4.84
C ARG A 314 -15.69 -12.75 6.14
N SER A 315 -14.95 -12.97 7.21
CA SER A 315 -15.27 -12.46 8.55
C SER A 315 -14.03 -11.81 9.15
N LEU A 316 -14.20 -10.68 9.82
CA LEU A 316 -13.15 -9.98 10.55
C LEU A 316 -13.68 -9.50 11.89
N PHE A 317 -12.92 -9.78 12.93
CA PHE A 317 -12.99 -9.12 14.23
C PHE A 317 -11.67 -8.41 14.51
N TYR A 318 -11.74 -7.17 14.97
CA TYR A 318 -10.61 -6.39 15.46
C TYR A 318 -11.02 -5.69 16.73
N GLY A 319 -10.18 -5.77 17.76
CA GLY A 319 -10.36 -5.07 19.02
C GLY A 319 -9.04 -4.53 19.55
N VAL A 320 -9.01 -3.28 20.02
CA VAL A 320 -7.83 -2.68 20.64
C VAL A 320 -8.26 -1.81 21.83
N LEU A 321 -7.50 -1.93 22.91
CA LEU A 321 -7.56 -1.07 24.09
C LEU A 321 -6.27 -0.25 24.15
N GLU A 322 -6.40 1.01 24.49
CA GLU A 322 -5.29 1.95 24.68
C GLU A 322 -5.45 2.67 25.99
N ALA A 323 -4.39 2.71 26.80
CA ALA A 323 -4.37 3.33 28.11
C ALA A 323 -3.18 4.29 28.24
N ASP A 324 -3.44 5.53 28.61
CA ASP A 324 -2.42 6.48 29.06
C ASP A 324 -2.17 6.22 30.54
N LEU A 325 -0.98 5.66 30.85
CA LEU A 325 -0.55 5.38 32.22
C LEU A 325 -0.19 6.67 32.95
N ASP A 326 0.33 7.63 32.22
CA ASP A 326 0.62 9.01 32.57
C ASP A 326 0.65 9.87 31.30
N ASP A 327 0.96 11.16 31.42
CA ASP A 327 0.98 12.12 30.28
C ASP A 327 2.06 11.80 29.21
N ALA A 328 3.00 10.93 29.53
CA ALA A 328 4.12 10.57 28.68
C ALA A 328 4.07 9.11 28.18
N THR A 329 3.29 8.24 28.80
CA THR A 329 3.32 6.79 28.57
C THR A 329 1.97 6.27 28.13
N THR A 330 1.90 5.75 26.90
CA THR A 330 0.72 5.09 26.36
C THR A 330 1.00 3.61 26.09
N VAL A 331 0.09 2.74 26.49
CA VAL A 331 0.11 1.29 26.26
C VAL A 331 -1.10 0.90 25.40
N ALA A 332 -0.88 0.09 24.38
CA ALA A 332 -1.96 -0.51 23.61
C ALA A 332 -1.87 -2.03 23.61
N VAL A 333 -3.02 -2.71 23.65
CA VAL A 333 -3.14 -4.16 23.51
C VAL A 333 -4.33 -4.45 22.61
N GLY A 334 -4.15 -5.34 21.65
CA GLY A 334 -5.22 -5.67 20.73
C GLY A 334 -5.18 -7.08 20.20
N TYR A 335 -6.29 -7.45 19.57
CA TYR A 335 -6.50 -8.74 18.95
C TYR A 335 -7.25 -8.56 17.63
N SER A 336 -6.86 -9.30 16.61
CA SER A 336 -7.64 -9.47 15.38
C SER A 336 -7.78 -10.94 15.02
N TRP A 337 -8.90 -11.26 14.41
CA TRP A 337 -9.18 -12.55 13.82
C TRP A 337 -9.85 -12.35 12.47
N SER A 338 -9.43 -13.10 11.47
CA SER A 338 -10.04 -13.09 10.14
C SER A 338 -10.15 -14.49 9.59
N GLN A 339 -11.23 -14.73 8.85
CA GLN A 339 -11.51 -16.00 8.19
C GLN A 339 -12.01 -15.73 6.78
N ASP A 340 -11.43 -16.44 5.80
CA ASP A 340 -11.83 -16.43 4.40
C ASP A 340 -12.18 -17.88 4.02
N ASN A 341 -13.46 -18.18 3.81
CA ASN A 341 -13.92 -19.47 3.31
C ASN A 341 -14.24 -19.32 1.83
N ASN A 342 -13.61 -20.14 0.99
CA ASN A 342 -13.65 -20.04 -0.47
C ASN A 342 -14.06 -21.38 -1.10
N PRO A 343 -15.33 -21.83 -0.91
CA PRO A 343 -15.81 -23.02 -1.61
C PRO A 343 -15.81 -22.77 -3.11
N GLY A 344 -15.34 -23.77 -3.83
CA GLY A 344 -15.21 -23.67 -5.25
C GLY A 344 -13.96 -22.95 -5.73
N ALA A 345 -13.01 -22.64 -4.87
CA ALA A 345 -11.78 -21.96 -5.25
C ALA A 345 -11.04 -22.68 -6.39
N ASP A 346 -10.54 -21.88 -7.32
CA ASP A 346 -9.76 -22.33 -8.44
C ASP A 346 -8.28 -22.19 -8.10
N TRP A 347 -7.54 -23.31 -8.12
CA TRP A 347 -6.11 -23.25 -7.79
C TRP A 347 -5.31 -22.50 -8.86
N ASN A 348 -5.47 -22.89 -10.14
CA ASN A 348 -4.53 -22.46 -11.18
C ASN A 348 -5.10 -21.48 -12.22
N GLY A 349 -6.37 -21.09 -12.12
CA GLY A 349 -6.99 -20.30 -13.16
C GLY A 349 -7.18 -21.13 -14.45
N ARG A 350 -7.10 -20.47 -15.60
CA ARG A 350 -7.42 -21.05 -16.89
C ARG A 350 -6.16 -21.56 -17.60
N GLY A 351 -6.30 -22.73 -18.27
CA GLY A 351 -5.37 -23.15 -19.32
C GLY A 351 -5.61 -22.35 -20.62
N THR A 352 -4.74 -22.59 -21.58
CA THR A 352 -4.82 -22.05 -22.96
C THR A 352 -4.83 -23.19 -23.97
N ASN A 353 -4.88 -22.89 -25.25
CA ASN A 353 -4.47 -23.84 -26.29
C ASN A 353 -2.97 -24.14 -26.17
N ALA A 354 -2.50 -25.20 -26.81
CA ALA A 354 -1.08 -25.59 -26.76
C ALA A 354 -0.12 -24.52 -27.30
N ASP A 355 -0.58 -23.70 -28.24
CA ASP A 355 0.17 -22.59 -28.84
C ASP A 355 0.16 -21.30 -28.00
N GLY A 356 -0.44 -21.32 -26.82
CA GLY A 356 -0.57 -20.17 -25.92
C GLY A 356 -1.76 -19.27 -26.20
N SER A 357 -2.51 -19.46 -27.29
CA SER A 357 -3.73 -18.68 -27.54
C SER A 357 -4.84 -19.00 -26.51
N PHE A 358 -5.61 -17.99 -26.13
CA PHE A 358 -6.68 -18.17 -25.17
C PHE A 358 -7.81 -19.05 -25.69
N LEU A 359 -8.41 -19.83 -24.79
CA LEU A 359 -9.59 -20.63 -25.09
C LEU A 359 -10.81 -19.72 -25.32
N ASP A 360 -11.62 -20.04 -26.35
CA ASP A 360 -12.90 -19.35 -26.59
C ASP A 360 -13.99 -19.93 -25.67
N ILE A 361 -13.98 -19.51 -24.40
CA ILE A 361 -14.90 -19.90 -23.35
C ILE A 361 -15.42 -18.69 -22.59
N SER A 362 -16.63 -18.84 -21.99
CA SER A 362 -17.20 -17.76 -21.17
C SER A 362 -16.26 -17.34 -20.04
N ARG A 363 -16.28 -16.06 -19.68
CA ARG A 363 -15.57 -15.54 -18.48
C ARG A 363 -15.99 -16.24 -17.19
N SER A 364 -17.23 -16.74 -17.13
CA SER A 364 -17.73 -17.49 -15.98
C SER A 364 -17.30 -18.94 -15.93
N THR A 365 -16.72 -19.48 -17.02
CA THR A 365 -16.31 -20.89 -17.07
C THR A 365 -15.26 -21.17 -16.02
N ARG A 366 -15.54 -22.12 -15.17
CA ARG A 366 -14.66 -22.62 -14.13
C ARG A 366 -13.76 -23.72 -14.66
N MET A 367 -12.48 -23.71 -14.27
CA MET A 367 -11.49 -24.75 -14.57
C MET A 367 -11.04 -25.51 -13.32
N SER A 368 -11.97 -25.76 -12.41
CA SER A 368 -11.74 -26.53 -11.19
C SER A 368 -13.00 -27.34 -10.83
N PRO A 369 -12.89 -28.43 -10.06
CA PRO A 369 -14.05 -29.15 -9.57
C PRO A 369 -14.92 -28.35 -8.61
N SER A 370 -16.25 -28.58 -8.62
CA SER A 370 -17.18 -27.85 -7.75
C SER A 370 -16.99 -28.10 -6.25
N TRP A 371 -16.33 -29.18 -5.89
CA TRP A 371 -16.04 -29.57 -4.50
C TRP A 371 -14.69 -28.99 -4.01
N SER A 372 -13.92 -28.28 -4.81
CA SER A 372 -12.67 -27.66 -4.37
C SER A 372 -12.94 -26.55 -3.34
N TYR A 373 -11.97 -26.29 -2.49
CA TYR A 373 -12.00 -25.19 -1.53
C TYR A 373 -10.58 -24.73 -1.19
N TRP A 374 -10.48 -23.51 -0.71
CA TRP A 374 -9.24 -22.92 -0.23
C TRP A 374 -9.55 -21.94 0.89
N ASP A 375 -9.56 -22.44 2.11
CA ASP A 375 -9.95 -21.68 3.28
C ASP A 375 -8.72 -21.16 4.02
N LYS A 376 -8.79 -19.92 4.51
CA LYS A 376 -7.74 -19.27 5.28
C LYS A 376 -8.28 -18.73 6.58
N GLU A 377 -7.50 -18.84 7.64
CA GLU A 377 -7.78 -18.23 8.92
C GLU A 377 -6.51 -17.57 9.46
N SER A 378 -6.64 -16.39 10.06
CA SER A 378 -5.53 -15.76 10.75
C SER A 378 -5.98 -15.06 12.02
N SER A 379 -5.15 -15.14 13.04
CA SER A 379 -5.33 -14.45 14.31
C SER A 379 -4.05 -13.75 14.73
N THR A 380 -4.19 -12.54 15.29
CA THR A 380 -3.06 -11.73 15.73
C THR A 380 -3.33 -11.15 17.09
N VAL A 381 -2.43 -11.38 18.05
CA VAL A 381 -2.34 -10.63 19.29
C VAL A 381 -1.19 -9.65 19.16
N PHE A 382 -1.39 -8.42 19.58
CA PHE A 382 -0.34 -7.41 19.57
C PHE A 382 -0.40 -6.51 20.81
N ALA A 383 0.76 -5.98 21.17
CA ALA A 383 0.87 -4.99 22.23
C ALA A 383 1.97 -4.00 21.87
N ASP A 384 1.81 -2.74 22.23
CA ASP A 384 2.87 -1.75 22.15
C ASP A 384 2.83 -0.79 23.35
N ILE A 385 4.01 -0.28 23.71
CA ILE A 385 4.20 0.78 24.69
C ILE A 385 5.05 1.88 24.06
N THR A 386 4.60 3.10 24.20
CA THR A 386 5.31 4.30 23.77
C THR A 386 5.51 5.23 24.97
N HIS A 387 6.76 5.67 25.19
CA HIS A 387 7.11 6.64 26.22
C HIS A 387 7.81 7.85 25.62
N ARG A 388 7.35 9.05 25.95
CA ARG A 388 7.96 10.32 25.54
C ARG A 388 8.75 10.90 26.70
N PHE A 389 10.03 11.12 26.49
CA PHE A 389 10.91 11.73 27.47
C PHE A 389 10.86 13.26 27.38
N ALA A 390 11.17 13.94 28.47
CA ALA A 390 11.15 15.40 28.55
C ALA A 390 12.17 16.11 27.61
N ASN A 391 13.08 15.37 26.98
CA ASN A 391 14.06 15.87 26.00
C ASN A 391 13.67 15.55 24.55
N ASP A 392 12.36 15.38 24.26
CA ASP A 392 11.79 15.05 22.96
C ASP A 392 12.21 13.68 22.37
N TRP A 393 12.86 12.84 23.19
CA TRP A 393 13.06 11.45 22.82
C TRP A 393 11.79 10.63 23.02
N THR A 394 11.57 9.68 22.13
CA THR A 394 10.49 8.70 22.22
C THR A 394 11.10 7.30 22.20
N ALA A 395 10.71 6.46 23.18
CA ALA A 395 11.00 5.04 23.13
C ALA A 395 9.72 4.26 22.82
N LYS A 396 9.81 3.29 21.92
CA LYS A 396 8.71 2.40 21.57
C LYS A 396 9.17 0.96 21.66
N PHE A 397 8.34 0.11 22.24
CA PHE A 397 8.48 -1.33 22.19
C PHE A 397 7.17 -1.93 21.70
N ALA A 398 7.22 -2.86 20.75
CA ALA A 398 6.06 -3.51 20.18
C ALA A 398 6.30 -5.02 20.06
N ALA A 399 5.25 -5.81 20.32
CA ALA A 399 5.22 -7.25 20.21
C ALA A 399 3.99 -7.69 19.41
N THR A 400 4.17 -8.67 18.54
CA THR A 400 3.09 -9.25 17.74
C THR A 400 3.27 -10.77 17.67
N ALA A 401 2.16 -11.49 17.85
CA ALA A 401 2.06 -12.93 17.59
C ALA A 401 0.94 -13.15 16.58
N LEU A 402 1.29 -13.61 15.39
CA LEU A 402 0.37 -13.93 14.28
C LEU A 402 0.37 -15.45 14.07
N LYS A 403 -0.81 -16.04 14.02
CA LYS A 403 -1.00 -17.40 13.55
C LYS A 403 -1.85 -17.35 12.28
N SER A 404 -1.39 -18.01 11.20
CA SER A 404 -2.15 -18.20 9.97
C SER A 404 -2.27 -19.68 9.65
N GLN A 405 -3.44 -20.06 9.16
CA GLN A 405 -3.77 -21.44 8.76
C GLN A 405 -4.44 -21.44 7.39
N MET A 406 -4.20 -22.50 6.63
CA MET A 406 -4.83 -22.73 5.33
C MET A 406 -5.20 -24.19 5.19
N ASP A 407 -6.44 -24.43 4.81
CA ASP A 407 -6.94 -25.73 4.39
C ASP A 407 -7.38 -25.66 2.92
N MET A 408 -6.81 -26.53 2.11
CA MET A 408 -7.07 -26.57 0.68
C MET A 408 -7.25 -27.99 0.19
N PHE A 409 -8.28 -28.19 -0.64
CA PHE A 409 -8.39 -29.34 -1.52
C PHE A 409 -8.76 -28.85 -2.91
N GLY A 410 -7.82 -28.92 -3.84
CA GLY A 410 -7.97 -28.35 -5.16
C GLY A 410 -7.38 -29.22 -6.26
N SER A 411 -7.50 -28.70 -7.47
CA SER A 411 -6.91 -29.28 -8.66
C SER A 411 -5.99 -28.28 -9.35
N TYR A 412 -4.89 -28.76 -9.88
CA TYR A 412 -4.07 -28.06 -10.83
C TYR A 412 -4.20 -28.68 -12.22
N LEU A 413 -4.01 -27.88 -13.26
CA LEU A 413 -4.09 -28.33 -14.63
C LEU A 413 -2.74 -28.90 -15.10
N TYR A 414 -2.80 -29.95 -15.89
CA TYR A 414 -1.68 -30.41 -16.70
C TYR A 414 -2.15 -30.67 -18.13
N ARG A 415 -1.24 -30.79 -19.06
CA ARG A 415 -1.50 -31.14 -20.44
C ARG A 415 -1.01 -32.56 -20.69
N PRO A 416 -1.91 -33.50 -21.06
CA PRO A 416 -1.52 -34.91 -21.28
C PRO A 416 -0.57 -35.08 -22.46
N ASP A 417 -0.70 -34.23 -23.48
CA ASP A 417 0.14 -34.18 -24.66
C ASP A 417 0.41 -32.73 -25.00
N GLU A 418 1.69 -32.34 -25.23
CA GLU A 418 2.10 -30.96 -25.48
C GLU A 418 1.37 -30.30 -26.66
N THR A 419 0.89 -31.07 -27.59
CA THR A 419 0.15 -30.61 -28.79
C THR A 419 -1.36 -30.67 -28.65
N SER A 420 -1.88 -31.38 -27.63
CA SER A 420 -3.32 -31.52 -27.37
C SER A 420 -3.95 -30.26 -26.82
N ARG A 421 -5.21 -29.99 -27.21
CA ARG A 421 -6.06 -29.02 -26.52
C ARG A 421 -6.56 -29.57 -25.19
N ASP A 422 -6.69 -30.86 -25.04
CA ASP A 422 -7.22 -31.50 -23.85
C ASP A 422 -6.34 -31.22 -22.65
N LEU A 423 -6.99 -31.03 -21.52
CA LEU A 423 -6.35 -30.78 -20.24
C LEU A 423 -6.68 -31.91 -19.26
N GLY A 424 -5.85 -32.06 -18.25
CA GLY A 424 -6.09 -32.99 -17.17
C GLY A 424 -5.99 -32.31 -15.81
N PHE A 425 -6.61 -32.91 -14.81
CA PHE A 425 -6.49 -32.51 -13.41
C PHE A 425 -5.49 -33.38 -12.65
N GLY A 426 -4.48 -32.75 -12.08
CA GLY A 426 -3.83 -33.24 -10.88
C GLY A 426 -4.56 -32.69 -9.65
N PHE A 427 -4.54 -33.43 -8.54
CA PHE A 427 -5.25 -33.04 -7.32
C PHE A 427 -4.29 -32.99 -6.13
N GLY A 428 -4.57 -32.09 -5.19
CA GLY A 428 -3.83 -32.03 -3.96
C GLY A 428 -4.68 -31.53 -2.81
N LYS A 429 -4.41 -32.09 -1.64
CA LYS A 429 -4.92 -31.62 -0.36
C LYS A 429 -3.75 -31.09 0.45
N TYR A 430 -3.88 -29.90 1.01
CA TYR A 430 -2.83 -29.22 1.75
C TYR A 430 -3.40 -28.61 3.02
N HIS A 431 -2.62 -28.67 4.06
CA HIS A 431 -2.82 -27.93 5.30
C HIS A 431 -1.54 -27.20 5.62
N TYR A 432 -1.60 -25.88 5.80
CA TYR A 432 -0.46 -25.03 6.19
C TYR A 432 -0.77 -24.34 7.50
N GLU A 433 0.17 -24.35 8.41
CA GLU A 433 0.13 -23.58 9.64
C GLU A 433 1.44 -22.82 9.83
N ASN A 434 1.34 -21.50 9.99
CA ASN A 434 2.47 -20.63 10.25
C ASN A 434 2.20 -19.79 11.49
N THR A 435 3.13 -19.82 12.45
CA THR A 435 3.12 -18.95 13.63
C THR A 435 4.31 -17.99 13.55
N GLN A 436 4.04 -16.68 13.61
CA GLN A 436 5.06 -15.65 13.57
C GLN A 436 5.03 -14.84 14.86
N THR A 437 6.16 -14.74 15.54
CA THR A 437 6.37 -13.87 16.71
C THR A 437 7.36 -12.77 16.32
N SER A 438 7.00 -11.52 16.53
CA SER A 438 7.84 -10.37 16.22
C SER A 438 7.94 -9.44 17.42
N LEU A 439 9.14 -9.00 17.71
CA LEU A 439 9.46 -7.99 18.73
C LEU A 439 10.23 -6.86 18.03
N ASP A 440 9.89 -5.62 18.29
CA ASP A 440 10.63 -4.45 17.80
C ASP A 440 10.72 -3.42 18.91
N GLY A 441 11.92 -2.93 19.18
CA GLY A 441 12.15 -1.89 20.17
C GLY A 441 13.11 -0.85 19.67
N TYR A 442 12.75 0.43 19.76
CA TYR A 442 13.62 1.52 19.36
C TYR A 442 13.44 2.78 20.20
N ALA A 443 14.46 3.62 20.20
CA ALA A 443 14.39 4.98 20.67
C ALA A 443 14.69 5.95 19.51
N SER A 444 13.97 7.05 19.44
CA SER A 444 14.17 8.11 18.45
C SER A 444 14.08 9.48 19.11
N GLY A 445 14.86 10.43 18.61
CA GLY A 445 14.83 11.78 19.15
C GLY A 445 15.92 12.66 18.58
N PRO A 446 15.87 13.98 18.95
CA PRO A 446 16.85 14.95 18.52
C PRO A 446 18.19 14.80 19.26
N PHE A 447 19.27 15.20 18.58
CA PHE A 447 20.60 15.38 19.20
C PHE A 447 21.31 16.56 18.57
N GLU A 448 22.12 17.24 19.36
CA GLU A 448 22.89 18.41 18.92
C GLU A 448 24.29 18.00 18.48
N LEU A 449 24.68 18.44 17.29
CA LEU A 449 26.03 18.24 16.76
C LEU A 449 26.42 19.41 15.87
N PHE A 450 27.61 19.99 16.09
CA PHE A 450 28.12 21.14 15.34
C PHE A 450 27.15 22.36 15.33
N GLY A 451 26.42 22.58 16.44
CA GLY A 451 25.49 23.67 16.58
C GLY A 451 24.18 23.54 15.77
N ARG A 452 23.86 22.34 15.34
CA ARG A 452 22.61 22.01 14.63
C ARG A 452 21.91 20.84 15.29
N SER A 453 20.59 20.86 15.22
CA SER A 453 19.77 19.75 15.66
C SER A 453 19.64 18.69 14.56
N HIS A 454 19.79 17.45 14.93
CA HIS A 454 19.75 16.25 14.11
C HIS A 454 18.78 15.26 14.73
N GLU A 455 18.40 14.22 14.00
CA GLU A 455 17.51 13.17 14.49
C GLU A 455 18.24 11.82 14.47
N LEU A 456 17.99 11.00 15.49
CA LEU A 456 18.58 9.67 15.62
C LEU A 456 17.47 8.64 15.92
N VAL A 457 17.57 7.49 15.28
CA VAL A 457 16.84 6.27 15.64
C VAL A 457 17.86 5.18 15.93
N VAL A 458 17.71 4.50 17.05
CA VAL A 458 18.49 3.29 17.39
C VAL A 458 17.54 2.23 17.91
N GLY A 459 17.67 1.00 17.41
CA GLY A 459 16.77 -0.06 17.80
C GLY A 459 17.26 -1.46 17.47
N GLY A 460 16.41 -2.41 17.81
CA GLY A 460 16.62 -3.82 17.49
C GLY A 460 15.30 -4.55 17.33
N SER A 461 15.32 -5.61 16.55
CA SER A 461 14.14 -6.44 16.34
C SER A 461 14.49 -7.93 16.38
N TYR A 462 13.49 -8.72 16.73
CA TYR A 462 13.53 -10.18 16.67
C TYR A 462 12.28 -10.67 15.97
N ARG A 463 12.42 -11.59 15.05
CA ARG A 463 11.30 -12.29 14.39
C ARG A 463 11.60 -13.78 14.35
N GLN A 464 10.61 -14.58 14.74
CA GLN A 464 10.59 -16.02 14.58
C GLN A 464 9.36 -16.41 13.78
N GLN A 465 9.51 -17.34 12.86
CA GLN A 465 8.42 -18.00 12.16
C GLN A 465 8.57 -19.51 12.33
N ASP A 466 7.55 -20.15 12.88
CA ASP A 466 7.45 -21.60 12.96
C ASP A 466 6.49 -22.06 11.84
N ILE A 467 6.93 -23.05 11.08
CA ILE A 467 6.22 -23.64 9.94
C ILE A 467 5.84 -25.06 10.35
N ASP A 468 4.56 -25.40 10.27
CA ASP A 468 4.02 -26.75 10.52
C ASP A 468 2.99 -27.04 9.42
N ASP A 469 3.46 -27.60 8.31
CA ASP A 469 2.64 -27.85 7.14
C ASP A 469 2.41 -29.35 6.98
N GLY A 470 1.17 -29.72 6.81
CA GLY A 470 0.74 -31.10 6.61
C GLY A 470 -0.19 -31.61 7.71
N PRO A 471 -0.72 -32.84 7.55
CA PRO A 471 -0.47 -33.73 6.42
C PRO A 471 -1.08 -33.22 5.12
N GLY A 472 -0.30 -33.32 4.04
CA GLY A 472 -0.73 -33.04 2.68
C GLY A 472 -0.57 -34.27 1.79
N GLY A 473 -1.22 -34.27 0.63
CA GLY A 473 -1.10 -35.41 -0.25
C GLY A 473 -1.83 -35.27 -1.60
N TRP A 474 -1.66 -36.27 -2.39
CA TRP A 474 -2.26 -36.41 -3.71
C TRP A 474 -2.80 -37.82 -3.95
N PRO A 475 -3.76 -38.02 -4.90
CA PRO A 475 -4.30 -39.34 -5.21
C PRO A 475 -3.30 -40.16 -6.04
N LEU A 476 -3.15 -41.41 -5.71
CA LEU A 476 -2.35 -42.34 -6.51
C LEU A 476 -3.16 -42.89 -7.67
N GLY A 477 -2.65 -42.71 -8.89
CA GLY A 477 -3.22 -43.31 -10.11
C GLY A 477 -4.56 -42.73 -10.53
N PHE A 478 -5.01 -41.61 -10.02
CA PHE A 478 -6.25 -40.96 -10.45
C PHE A 478 -5.93 -39.95 -11.58
N VAL A 479 -6.54 -40.18 -12.76
CA VAL A 479 -6.43 -39.35 -13.95
C VAL A 479 -7.82 -38.89 -14.35
N TYR A 480 -7.97 -37.59 -14.64
CA TYR A 480 -9.20 -37.02 -15.17
C TYR A 480 -8.84 -36.02 -16.28
N GLU A 481 -9.08 -36.40 -17.51
CA GLU A 481 -8.82 -35.60 -18.72
C GLU A 481 -10.16 -35.11 -19.29
N PHE A 482 -10.12 -33.88 -19.88
CA PHE A 482 -11.33 -33.25 -20.42
C PHE A 482 -11.02 -32.28 -21.55
N ASP A 483 -11.99 -32.10 -22.46
CA ASP A 483 -11.99 -31.00 -23.42
C ASP A 483 -12.37 -29.70 -22.70
N PRO A 484 -11.47 -28.69 -22.62
CA PRO A 484 -11.74 -27.43 -21.91
C PRO A 484 -12.91 -26.64 -22.50
N LEU A 485 -13.29 -26.83 -23.78
CA LEU A 485 -14.43 -26.16 -24.40
C LEU A 485 -15.78 -26.74 -23.96
N ALA A 486 -15.79 -28.01 -23.51
CA ALA A 486 -17.00 -28.71 -23.05
C ALA A 486 -17.11 -28.79 -21.52
N PHE A 487 -16.05 -28.39 -20.80
CA PHE A 487 -15.96 -28.53 -19.35
C PHE A 487 -16.75 -27.42 -18.61
N ASN A 488 -17.46 -27.81 -17.56
CA ASN A 488 -18.29 -26.89 -16.75
C ASN A 488 -18.10 -27.04 -15.23
N GLY A 489 -17.03 -27.66 -14.79
CA GLY A 489 -16.72 -27.87 -13.36
C GLY A 489 -17.49 -29.00 -12.69
N LYS A 490 -18.50 -29.61 -13.37
CA LYS A 490 -19.37 -30.61 -12.78
C LYS A 490 -18.98 -32.03 -13.19
N GLY A 491 -19.41 -33.01 -12.37
CA GLY A 491 -19.17 -34.40 -12.68
C GLY A 491 -17.75 -34.93 -12.41
N VAL A 492 -16.84 -34.09 -11.91
CA VAL A 492 -15.50 -34.51 -11.52
C VAL A 492 -15.60 -35.32 -10.21
N PRO A 493 -15.21 -36.57 -10.16
CA PRO A 493 -15.23 -37.31 -8.91
C PRO A 493 -14.23 -36.75 -7.92
N LYS A 494 -14.58 -36.71 -6.63
CA LYS A 494 -13.67 -36.33 -5.56
C LYS A 494 -12.74 -37.48 -5.22
N PRO A 495 -11.44 -37.45 -5.50
CA PRO A 495 -10.55 -38.56 -5.22
C PRO A 495 -10.30 -38.71 -3.73
N ALA A 496 -9.99 -39.96 -3.31
CA ALA A 496 -9.40 -40.18 -1.99
C ALA A 496 -7.94 -39.75 -2.01
N ILE A 497 -7.55 -39.02 -1.01
CA ILE A 497 -6.17 -38.54 -0.83
C ILE A 497 -5.53 -39.35 0.31
N SER A 498 -4.32 -39.82 0.08
CA SER A 498 -3.47 -40.36 1.13
C SER A 498 -2.47 -39.33 1.57
N ASP A 499 -2.24 -39.23 2.86
CA ASP A 499 -1.19 -38.35 3.40
C ASP A 499 0.16 -38.81 2.83
N ALA A 500 0.84 -37.91 2.17
CA ALA A 500 2.06 -38.21 1.43
C ALA A 500 3.24 -37.33 1.83
N TRP A 501 2.99 -36.18 2.43
CA TRP A 501 4.05 -35.26 2.86
C TRP A 501 3.65 -34.40 4.05
N SER A 502 4.66 -33.92 4.76
CA SER A 502 4.60 -32.84 5.74
C SER A 502 5.94 -32.12 5.76
N ARG A 503 5.95 -30.91 6.31
CA ARG A 503 7.18 -30.21 6.59
C ARG A 503 7.02 -29.41 7.87
N ASP A 504 8.09 -29.41 8.66
CA ASP A 504 8.25 -28.58 9.84
C ASP A 504 9.54 -27.76 9.74
N GLY A 505 9.50 -26.55 10.22
CA GLY A 505 10.65 -25.67 10.09
C GLY A 505 10.58 -24.42 10.93
N LYS A 506 11.70 -23.72 10.95
CA LYS A 506 11.87 -22.52 11.73
C LYS A 506 12.71 -21.49 11.00
N ILE A 507 12.28 -20.23 11.05
CA ILE A 507 13.05 -19.09 10.58
C ILE A 507 13.24 -18.14 11.75
N ASP A 508 14.48 -17.81 12.07
CA ASP A 508 14.83 -16.82 13.08
C ASP A 508 15.57 -15.65 12.43
N GLN A 509 15.16 -14.43 12.74
CA GLN A 509 15.87 -13.21 12.35
C GLN A 509 16.03 -12.28 13.55
N SER A 510 17.24 -11.93 13.90
CA SER A 510 17.57 -10.93 14.92
C SER A 510 18.32 -9.78 14.27
N SER A 511 18.12 -8.57 14.76
CA SER A 511 18.82 -7.42 14.19
C SER A 511 19.02 -6.28 15.18
N VAL A 512 20.02 -5.47 14.85
CA VAL A 512 20.19 -4.13 15.41
C VAL A 512 20.27 -3.12 14.25
N TYR A 513 19.71 -1.93 14.44
CA TYR A 513 19.68 -0.91 13.41
C TYR A 513 19.89 0.48 13.99
N LEU A 514 20.43 1.35 13.15
CA LEU A 514 20.63 2.76 13.46
C LEU A 514 20.37 3.59 12.22
N THR A 515 19.68 4.71 12.38
CA THR A 515 19.46 5.73 11.35
C THR A 515 19.65 7.10 11.96
N ALA A 516 20.48 7.94 11.35
CA ALA A 516 20.62 9.34 11.73
C ALA A 516 20.25 10.24 10.54
N ARG A 517 19.49 11.29 10.82
CA ARG A 517 19.17 12.36 9.86
C ARG A 517 19.92 13.61 10.27
N PHE A 518 20.94 13.95 9.50
CA PHE A 518 21.81 15.09 9.73
C PHE A 518 21.29 16.31 8.97
N SER A 519 21.04 17.41 9.65
CA SER A 519 20.80 18.73 9.06
C SER A 519 22.17 19.38 8.74
N LEU A 520 22.72 19.09 7.55
CA LEU A 520 24.05 19.61 7.14
C LEU A 520 24.02 21.12 6.90
N THR A 521 22.94 21.59 6.29
CA THR A 521 22.57 23.00 6.20
C THR A 521 21.07 23.13 6.40
N ASP A 522 20.50 24.31 6.34
CA ASP A 522 19.04 24.48 6.44
C ASP A 522 18.33 23.78 5.26
N ALA A 523 18.93 23.83 4.07
CA ALA A 523 18.39 23.22 2.86
C ALA A 523 18.86 21.78 2.62
N LEU A 524 20.04 21.36 3.11
CA LEU A 524 20.61 20.04 2.83
C LEU A 524 20.54 19.14 4.06
N LYS A 525 19.83 18.03 3.93
CA LYS A 525 19.74 16.98 4.96
C LYS A 525 20.29 15.68 4.39
N MET A 526 20.93 14.89 5.25
CA MET A 526 21.46 13.55 4.92
C MET A 526 20.89 12.55 5.91
N ALA A 527 20.21 11.52 5.41
CA ALA A 527 19.82 10.36 6.19
C ALA A 527 20.82 9.24 5.92
N ALA A 528 21.51 8.77 6.96
CA ALA A 528 22.45 7.67 6.87
C ALA A 528 22.11 6.64 7.94
N GLY A 529 22.14 5.38 7.58
CA GLY A 529 21.79 4.30 8.49
C GLY A 529 22.29 2.96 8.03
N GLY A 530 22.06 1.98 8.88
CA GLY A 530 22.36 0.59 8.57
C GLY A 530 21.69 -0.35 9.56
N ARG A 531 21.51 -1.55 9.08
CA ARG A 531 20.96 -2.67 9.82
C ARG A 531 21.94 -3.82 9.75
N LEU A 532 22.11 -4.52 10.84
CA LEU A 532 22.93 -5.73 10.96
C LEU A 532 22.02 -6.87 11.36
N ASP A 533 21.92 -7.88 10.51
CA ASP A 533 21.03 -9.01 10.66
C ASP A 533 21.77 -10.31 10.93
N TRP A 534 21.17 -11.16 11.73
CA TRP A 534 21.44 -12.58 11.88
C TRP A 534 20.17 -13.32 11.44
N TYR A 535 20.34 -14.24 10.52
CA TYR A 535 19.23 -15.00 9.93
C TYR A 535 19.54 -16.48 9.96
N ALA A 536 18.62 -17.29 10.43
CA ALA A 536 18.70 -18.75 10.41
C ALA A 536 17.41 -19.32 9.82
N TYR A 537 17.55 -20.31 8.99
CA TYR A 537 16.47 -21.06 8.35
C TYR A 537 16.74 -22.55 8.50
N GLU A 538 15.78 -23.29 9.01
CA GLU A 538 15.82 -24.74 9.17
C GLU A 538 14.47 -25.28 8.71
N LEU A 539 14.48 -26.28 7.79
CA LEU A 539 13.26 -26.91 7.29
C LEU A 539 13.50 -28.40 7.11
N THR A 540 12.65 -29.22 7.70
CA THR A 540 12.58 -30.66 7.48
C THR A 540 11.35 -30.99 6.65
N THR A 541 11.54 -31.70 5.54
CA THR A 541 10.45 -32.15 4.67
C THR A 541 10.39 -33.66 4.67
N HIS A 542 9.22 -34.22 4.94
CA HIS A 542 8.92 -35.63 4.84
C HIS A 542 8.03 -35.89 3.62
N SER A 543 8.41 -36.84 2.77
CA SER A 543 7.61 -37.24 1.60
C SER A 543 7.73 -38.74 1.37
N GLY A 544 6.70 -39.47 1.73
CA GLY A 544 6.73 -40.93 1.76
C GLY A 544 7.79 -41.45 2.75
N THR A 545 8.80 -42.14 2.23
CA THR A 545 9.97 -42.63 3.02
C THR A 545 11.18 -41.69 2.99
N TRP A 546 11.12 -40.61 2.23
CA TRP A 546 12.19 -39.65 2.10
C TRP A 546 12.08 -38.55 3.17
N THR A 547 13.22 -38.16 3.70
CA THR A 547 13.34 -36.99 4.57
C THR A 547 14.46 -36.10 4.07
N GLY A 548 14.14 -34.82 3.83
CA GLY A 548 15.11 -33.77 3.45
C GLY A 548 15.24 -32.75 4.56
N ASN A 549 16.45 -32.27 4.78
CA ASN A 549 16.73 -31.18 5.70
C ASN A 549 17.45 -30.07 4.96
N ASP A 550 16.89 -28.89 5.02
CA ASP A 550 17.46 -27.65 4.48
C ASP A 550 17.85 -26.72 5.61
N GLU A 551 19.09 -26.29 5.64
CA GLU A 551 19.60 -25.34 6.62
C GLU A 551 20.35 -24.21 5.94
N TYR A 552 20.13 -22.98 6.43
CA TYR A 552 20.87 -21.81 5.99
C TYR A 552 21.11 -20.84 7.16
N LYS A 553 22.30 -20.25 7.23
CA LYS A 553 22.64 -19.24 8.25
C LYS A 553 23.42 -18.09 7.62
N ALA A 554 22.85 -16.90 7.71
CA ALA A 554 23.54 -15.64 7.41
C ALA A 554 23.89 -14.94 8.73
N THR A 555 25.13 -14.48 8.86
CA THR A 555 25.61 -13.90 10.10
C THR A 555 26.20 -12.53 9.84
N ARG A 556 25.64 -11.49 10.46
CA ARG A 556 26.07 -10.09 10.32
C ARG A 556 25.91 -9.56 8.91
N GLU A 557 24.78 -9.87 8.27
CA GLU A 557 24.42 -9.26 6.99
C GLU A 557 24.18 -7.76 7.19
N PHE A 558 24.99 -6.95 6.51
CA PHE A 558 24.93 -5.50 6.68
C PHE A 558 24.13 -4.86 5.53
N THR A 559 23.03 -4.21 5.89
CA THR A 559 22.16 -3.51 4.98
C THR A 559 22.29 -2.00 5.16
N PRO A 560 23.11 -1.32 4.35
CA PRO A 560 23.28 0.13 4.42
C PRO A 560 22.13 0.89 3.80
N TYR A 561 21.94 2.12 4.29
CA TYR A 561 21.02 3.12 3.76
C TYR A 561 21.70 4.48 3.73
N LEU A 562 21.58 5.20 2.61
CA LEU A 562 22.07 6.57 2.46
C LEU A 562 21.10 7.37 1.59
N GLY A 563 20.61 8.49 2.11
CA GLY A 563 19.72 9.39 1.41
C GLY A 563 20.10 10.84 1.62
N PHE A 564 19.91 11.66 0.61
CA PHE A 564 20.07 13.12 0.66
C PHE A 564 18.78 13.77 0.22
N THR A 565 18.41 14.84 0.90
CA THR A 565 17.34 15.75 0.47
C THR A 565 17.92 17.17 0.44
N TYR A 566 17.61 17.90 -0.63
CA TYR A 566 18.02 19.28 -0.82
C TYR A 566 16.80 20.14 -1.17
N ASP A 567 16.41 21.01 -0.25
CA ASP A 567 15.32 21.94 -0.42
C ASP A 567 15.74 23.04 -1.40
N LEU A 568 15.20 23.00 -2.61
CA LEU A 568 15.43 24.03 -3.64
C LEU A 568 14.70 25.33 -3.27
N ASN A 569 13.56 25.20 -2.63
CA ASN A 569 12.74 26.25 -2.04
C ASN A 569 11.66 25.60 -1.12
N ASP A 570 10.71 26.38 -0.63
CA ASP A 570 9.68 25.93 0.28
C ASP A 570 8.72 24.89 -0.35
N THR A 571 8.67 24.79 -1.68
CA THR A 571 7.81 23.88 -2.42
C THR A 571 8.53 22.63 -2.91
N TYR A 572 9.76 22.75 -3.39
CA TYR A 572 10.47 21.69 -4.10
C TYR A 572 11.69 21.19 -3.35
N THR A 573 11.84 19.87 -3.28
CA THR A 573 12.99 19.17 -2.71
C THR A 573 13.53 18.16 -3.72
N ALA A 574 14.79 18.29 -4.10
CA ALA A 574 15.53 17.27 -4.83
C ALA A 574 16.06 16.21 -3.86
N TYR A 575 16.10 14.95 -4.29
CA TYR A 575 16.66 13.89 -3.45
C TYR A 575 17.47 12.88 -4.27
N ALA A 576 18.34 12.17 -3.54
CA ALA A 576 19.03 10.99 -4.04
C ALA A 576 19.14 9.97 -2.91
N SER A 577 19.02 8.68 -3.24
CA SER A 577 19.21 7.62 -2.26
C SER A 577 19.88 6.38 -2.84
N TRP A 578 20.53 5.64 -1.95
CA TRP A 578 21.06 4.33 -2.16
C TRP A 578 20.70 3.43 -0.99
N THR A 579 20.12 2.26 -1.30
CA THR A 579 19.66 1.30 -0.31
C THR A 579 20.03 -0.10 -0.76
N ARG A 580 20.31 -0.99 0.18
CA ARG A 580 20.52 -2.41 -0.08
C ARG A 580 19.50 -3.26 0.66
N ILE A 581 19.35 -4.51 0.21
CA ILE A 581 18.57 -5.56 0.86
C ILE A 581 19.19 -6.91 0.51
N PHE A 582 19.04 -7.88 1.38
CA PHE A 582 19.34 -9.27 1.07
C PHE A 582 18.08 -10.12 1.11
N ASN A 583 18.03 -11.17 0.30
CA ASN A 583 16.90 -12.08 0.22
C ASN A 583 17.42 -13.53 0.26
N PRO A 584 17.26 -14.24 1.38
CA PRO A 584 17.63 -15.65 1.47
C PRO A 584 16.92 -16.48 0.42
N GLN A 585 17.58 -17.51 -0.08
CA GLN A 585 17.05 -18.40 -1.12
C GLN A 585 17.24 -19.86 -0.73
N ASN A 586 16.34 -20.71 -1.23
CA ASN A 586 16.26 -22.14 -0.89
C ASN A 586 16.72 -23.07 -2.02
N TYR A 587 17.60 -22.60 -2.89
CA TYR A 587 18.20 -23.41 -3.96
C TYR A 587 19.45 -24.10 -3.44
N SER A 588 19.57 -25.42 -3.70
CA SER A 588 20.70 -26.23 -3.24
C SER A 588 21.92 -26.05 -4.12
N MET A 589 23.10 -25.93 -3.51
CA MET A 589 24.40 -25.90 -4.19
C MET A 589 24.85 -27.32 -4.59
N ALA A 590 25.73 -27.41 -5.61
CA ALA A 590 26.49 -28.62 -5.87
C ALA A 590 27.29 -29.02 -4.61
N GLY A 591 27.06 -30.22 -4.11
CA GLY A 591 27.74 -30.71 -2.90
C GLY A 591 26.97 -30.48 -1.59
N GLY A 592 25.77 -29.92 -1.63
CA GLY A 592 24.87 -29.72 -0.51
C GLY A 592 24.94 -28.32 0.10
N GLY A 593 23.93 -27.98 0.90
CA GLY A 593 23.71 -26.64 1.46
C GLY A 593 22.94 -25.73 0.48
N LEU A 594 22.47 -24.56 0.96
CA LEU A 594 21.73 -23.59 0.17
C LEU A 594 22.65 -22.50 -0.38
N LEU A 595 22.22 -21.85 -1.49
CA LEU A 595 22.93 -20.73 -2.09
C LEU A 595 23.02 -19.53 -1.13
N ASP A 596 24.06 -18.70 -1.33
CA ASP A 596 24.14 -17.38 -0.69
C ASP A 596 22.89 -16.54 -1.03
N PRO A 597 22.51 -15.58 -0.17
CA PRO A 597 21.36 -14.72 -0.44
C PRO A 597 21.48 -13.95 -1.75
N GLN A 598 20.35 -13.69 -2.37
CA GLN A 598 20.29 -12.65 -3.39
C GLN A 598 20.55 -11.30 -2.75
N GLU A 599 21.28 -10.43 -3.42
CA GLU A 599 21.57 -9.08 -2.97
C GLU A 599 20.93 -8.06 -3.93
N GLY A 600 20.10 -7.16 -3.37
CA GLY A 600 19.47 -6.09 -4.10
C GLY A 600 20.07 -4.72 -3.75
N SER A 601 20.46 -3.94 -4.74
CA SER A 601 20.86 -2.54 -4.58
C SER A 601 19.90 -1.63 -5.35
N ASN A 602 19.34 -0.63 -4.69
CA ASN A 602 18.47 0.37 -5.30
C ASN A 602 19.17 1.74 -5.28
N TYR A 603 19.20 2.38 -6.44
CA TYR A 603 19.65 3.76 -6.64
C TYR A 603 18.47 4.57 -7.13
N GLU A 604 18.21 5.71 -6.52
CA GLU A 604 17.09 6.56 -6.85
C GLU A 604 17.47 8.04 -6.79
N VAL A 605 17.03 8.82 -7.78
CA VAL A 605 17.11 10.29 -7.76
C VAL A 605 15.76 10.85 -8.16
N GLY A 606 15.36 11.95 -7.56
CA GLY A 606 14.06 12.52 -7.88
C GLY A 606 13.85 13.94 -7.38
N LEU A 607 12.67 14.44 -7.70
CA LEU A 607 12.16 15.73 -7.27
C LEU A 607 10.79 15.53 -6.63
N LYS A 608 10.58 16.18 -5.50
CA LYS A 608 9.29 16.20 -4.79
C LYS A 608 8.79 17.61 -4.64
N GLY A 609 7.48 17.78 -4.74
CA GLY A 609 6.80 19.04 -4.53
C GLY A 609 5.69 18.88 -3.49
N GLU A 610 5.59 19.85 -2.60
CA GLU A 610 4.55 19.97 -1.59
C GLU A 610 3.83 21.30 -1.78
N TYR A 611 2.51 21.24 -1.96
CA TYR A 611 1.69 22.40 -2.30
C TYR A 611 0.55 22.53 -1.29
N PHE A 612 0.09 23.77 -1.11
CA PHE A 612 -1.07 24.08 -0.27
C PHE A 612 -0.92 23.55 1.17
N ASP A 613 0.25 23.73 1.77
CA ASP A 613 0.60 23.28 3.13
C ASP A 613 0.44 21.76 3.32
N GLY A 614 0.94 21.00 2.35
CA GLY A 614 0.94 19.52 2.39
C GLY A 614 -0.35 18.86 1.90
N ARG A 615 -1.37 19.64 1.49
CA ARG A 615 -2.63 19.08 0.98
C ARG A 615 -2.50 18.43 -0.39
N LEU A 616 -1.48 18.80 -1.18
CA LEU A 616 -1.14 18.17 -2.45
C LEU A 616 0.35 17.87 -2.52
N ASN A 617 0.69 16.63 -2.80
CA ASN A 617 2.05 16.16 -2.99
C ASN A 617 2.24 15.68 -4.44
N ALA A 618 3.40 15.98 -5.03
CA ALA A 618 3.81 15.49 -6.33
C ALA A 618 5.24 14.98 -6.29
N SER A 619 5.56 13.98 -7.09
CA SER A 619 6.92 13.46 -7.18
C SER A 619 7.26 12.94 -8.57
N VAL A 620 8.53 13.01 -8.92
CA VAL A 620 9.14 12.27 -10.03
C VAL A 620 10.40 11.58 -9.53
N ALA A 621 10.56 10.31 -9.89
CA ALA A 621 11.70 9.49 -9.52
C ALA A 621 12.28 8.77 -10.74
N LEU A 622 13.60 8.73 -10.82
CA LEU A 622 14.35 7.82 -11.69
C LEU A 622 15.03 6.78 -10.80
N PHE A 623 14.86 5.51 -11.13
CA PHE A 623 15.42 4.44 -10.31
C PHE A 623 16.21 3.43 -11.12
N GLN A 624 17.14 2.76 -10.47
CA GLN A 624 17.79 1.55 -10.90
C GLN A 624 17.90 0.57 -9.74
N ILE A 625 17.50 -0.68 -9.99
CA ILE A 625 17.68 -1.79 -9.06
C ILE A 625 18.56 -2.81 -9.73
N ASP A 626 19.62 -3.24 -9.05
CA ASP A 626 20.47 -4.37 -9.41
C ASP A 626 20.21 -5.50 -8.42
N LEU A 627 19.82 -6.68 -8.93
CA LEU A 627 19.64 -7.90 -8.14
C LEU A 627 20.66 -8.92 -8.62
N GLU A 628 21.48 -9.37 -7.70
CA GLU A 628 22.62 -10.27 -7.92
C GLU A 628 22.41 -11.62 -7.19
N ASN A 629 23.26 -12.58 -7.46
CA ASN A 629 23.23 -13.94 -6.86
C ASN A 629 21.93 -14.73 -7.19
N LEU A 630 21.30 -14.47 -8.34
CA LEU A 630 20.16 -15.29 -8.74
C LEU A 630 20.63 -16.70 -9.09
N PRO A 631 19.79 -17.72 -8.84
CA PRO A 631 20.13 -19.11 -9.12
C PRO A 631 20.30 -19.34 -10.62
N VAL A 632 21.31 -20.12 -10.97
CA VAL A 632 21.54 -20.66 -12.31
C VAL A 632 21.72 -22.15 -12.16
N GLN A 633 20.86 -22.94 -12.79
CA GLN A 633 20.93 -24.39 -12.77
C GLN A 633 22.26 -24.87 -13.39
N LEU A 634 22.94 -25.76 -12.71
CA LEU A 634 24.18 -26.35 -13.17
C LEU A 634 23.91 -27.66 -13.92
N ASP A 635 24.88 -28.10 -14.72
CA ASP A 635 24.76 -29.35 -15.46
C ASP A 635 24.81 -30.56 -14.52
N ALA A 636 24.28 -31.71 -15.01
CA ALA A 636 24.17 -32.92 -14.22
C ALA A 636 25.56 -33.50 -13.80
N ALA A 637 26.63 -33.19 -14.56
CA ALA A 637 27.98 -33.63 -14.22
C ALA A 637 28.49 -32.87 -12.97
N THR A 638 28.15 -31.58 -12.86
CA THR A 638 28.49 -30.75 -11.73
C THR A 638 27.63 -31.10 -10.50
N CYS A 639 26.34 -31.42 -10.70
CA CYS A 639 25.42 -31.79 -9.64
C CYS A 639 25.67 -33.18 -9.05
N GLY A 640 26.29 -34.08 -9.80
CA GLY A 640 26.64 -35.43 -9.33
C GLY A 640 25.39 -36.27 -9.06
N ALA A 641 25.17 -36.67 -7.80
CA ALA A 641 24.00 -37.47 -7.40
C ALA A 641 22.73 -36.66 -7.09
N MET A 642 22.83 -35.33 -7.08
CA MET A 642 21.66 -34.46 -6.84
C MET A 642 20.84 -34.34 -8.11
N PRO A 643 19.50 -34.38 -8.03
CA PRO A 643 18.65 -34.25 -9.22
C PRO A 643 18.83 -32.87 -9.88
N ASP A 644 18.95 -31.80 -9.05
CA ASP A 644 19.16 -30.42 -9.44
C ASP A 644 20.10 -29.73 -8.47
N CYS A 645 20.98 -28.89 -9.00
CA CYS A 645 21.79 -27.98 -8.18
C CYS A 645 22.03 -26.65 -8.91
N TYR A 646 22.38 -25.62 -8.17
CA TYR A 646 22.42 -24.25 -8.67
C TYR A 646 23.71 -23.54 -8.25
N GLY A 647 24.08 -22.51 -9.03
CA GLY A 647 25.11 -21.53 -8.69
C GLY A 647 24.51 -20.13 -8.56
N ALA A 648 24.99 -19.35 -7.61
CA ALA A 648 24.52 -17.98 -7.36
C ALA A 648 25.24 -16.98 -8.30
N SER A 649 24.99 -17.06 -9.60
CA SER A 649 25.69 -16.25 -10.60
C SER A 649 24.82 -15.40 -11.52
N GLY A 650 23.49 -15.51 -11.43
CA GLY A 650 22.54 -14.72 -12.21
C GLY A 650 22.46 -13.25 -11.73
N GLU A 651 22.12 -12.36 -12.68
CA GLU A 651 21.97 -10.91 -12.39
C GLU A 651 20.83 -10.31 -13.21
N VAL A 652 19.97 -9.51 -12.54
CA VAL A 652 18.88 -8.76 -13.16
C VAL A 652 19.04 -7.28 -12.85
N ARG A 653 18.83 -6.43 -13.85
CA ARG A 653 18.77 -4.96 -13.69
C ARG A 653 17.42 -4.42 -14.11
N SER A 654 16.76 -3.72 -13.19
CA SER A 654 15.53 -2.96 -13.43
C SER A 654 15.81 -1.46 -13.43
N ARG A 655 15.22 -0.74 -14.38
CA ARG A 655 15.32 0.73 -14.51
C ARG A 655 13.96 1.31 -14.88
N GLY A 656 13.70 2.51 -14.40
CA GLY A 656 12.44 3.14 -14.73
C GLY A 656 12.31 4.57 -14.29
N VAL A 657 11.12 5.09 -14.56
CA VAL A 657 10.67 6.42 -14.11
C VAL A 657 9.28 6.29 -13.52
N GLU A 658 9.04 7.01 -12.43
CA GLU A 658 7.74 7.08 -11.77
C GLU A 658 7.35 8.55 -11.61
N PHE A 659 6.07 8.85 -11.89
CA PHE A 659 5.44 10.14 -11.61
C PHE A 659 4.25 9.88 -10.71
N GLU A 660 4.06 10.70 -9.69
CA GLU A 660 2.93 10.60 -8.80
C GLU A 660 2.44 11.98 -8.35
N VAL A 661 1.11 12.14 -8.26
CA VAL A 661 0.43 13.29 -7.66
C VAL A 661 -0.66 12.75 -6.75
N SER A 662 -0.76 13.24 -5.52
CA SER A 662 -1.75 12.79 -4.54
C SER A 662 -2.18 13.92 -3.62
N GLY A 663 -3.50 14.13 -3.45
CA GLY A 663 -4.07 15.13 -2.55
C GLY A 663 -5.12 16.03 -3.21
N GLU A 664 -5.31 17.20 -2.61
CA GLU A 664 -6.32 18.17 -3.02
C GLU A 664 -5.81 19.10 -4.12
N VAL A 665 -6.37 18.98 -5.34
CA VAL A 665 -5.99 19.82 -6.50
C VAL A 665 -6.70 21.17 -6.46
N LEU A 666 -7.97 21.17 -6.09
CA LEU A 666 -8.83 22.33 -5.82
C LEU A 666 -9.67 22.00 -4.59
N PRO A 667 -10.27 23.00 -3.91
CA PRO A 667 -11.16 22.73 -2.79
C PRO A 667 -12.20 21.66 -3.14
N ASP A 668 -12.32 20.66 -2.27
CA ASP A 668 -13.22 19.50 -2.42
C ASP A 668 -12.91 18.56 -3.61
N TRP A 669 -11.80 18.74 -4.32
CA TRP A 669 -11.37 17.88 -5.41
C TRP A 669 -10.09 17.13 -5.05
N GLN A 670 -10.23 15.84 -4.73
CA GLN A 670 -9.12 14.94 -4.43
C GLN A 670 -8.69 14.18 -5.68
N LEU A 671 -7.39 14.02 -5.84
CA LEU A 671 -6.76 13.30 -6.94
C LEU A 671 -5.65 12.39 -6.39
N SER A 672 -5.52 11.20 -6.95
CA SER A 672 -4.31 10.37 -6.86
C SER A 672 -4.05 9.84 -8.28
N ALA A 673 -2.95 10.24 -8.87
CA ALA A 673 -2.58 9.81 -10.21
C ALA A 673 -1.10 9.42 -10.25
N GLY A 674 -0.78 8.36 -10.99
CA GLY A 674 0.59 7.92 -11.15
C GLY A 674 0.85 7.23 -12.48
N TYR A 675 2.06 7.42 -12.98
CA TYR A 675 2.58 6.73 -14.15
C TYR A 675 3.90 6.08 -13.81
N THR A 676 4.06 4.84 -14.24
CA THR A 676 5.30 4.08 -14.08
C THR A 676 5.72 3.51 -15.43
N TYR A 677 6.96 3.77 -15.80
CA TYR A 677 7.67 3.01 -16.81
C TYR A 677 8.73 2.17 -16.11
N ASN A 678 8.72 0.86 -16.30
CA ASN A 678 9.69 -0.06 -15.72
C ASN A 678 10.18 -1.07 -16.74
N TYR A 679 11.51 -1.14 -16.93
CA TYR A 679 12.18 -2.10 -17.80
C TYR A 679 13.23 -2.88 -17.02
N ALA A 680 12.95 -4.17 -16.80
CA ALA A 680 13.87 -5.10 -16.17
C ALA A 680 14.42 -6.09 -17.20
N LYS A 681 15.72 -6.44 -17.09
CA LYS A 681 16.38 -7.40 -17.97
C LYS A 681 17.46 -8.20 -17.27
N HIS A 682 17.68 -9.40 -17.75
CA HIS A 682 18.80 -10.24 -17.34
C HIS A 682 20.12 -9.63 -17.82
N ARG A 683 21.04 -9.44 -16.88
CA ARG A 683 22.43 -9.04 -17.14
C ARG A 683 23.32 -10.26 -17.32
N LYS A 684 23.03 -11.30 -16.55
CA LYS A 684 23.60 -12.63 -16.64
C LYS A 684 22.47 -13.65 -16.66
N PRO A 685 22.68 -14.83 -17.24
CA PRO A 685 21.66 -15.88 -17.22
C PRO A 685 21.19 -16.21 -15.81
N SER A 686 19.93 -16.59 -15.65
CA SER A 686 19.39 -17.12 -14.40
C SER A 686 18.23 -18.07 -14.68
N ASP A 687 18.03 -19.03 -13.77
CA ASP A 687 16.91 -19.94 -13.75
C ASP A 687 15.86 -19.50 -12.71
N TYR A 688 15.89 -18.22 -12.35
CA TYR A 688 14.96 -17.64 -11.39
C TYR A 688 13.53 -17.72 -11.91
N ALA A 689 12.79 -18.58 -11.20
CA ALA A 689 11.45 -19.06 -11.49
C ALA A 689 10.45 -18.03 -12.02
N PRO A 690 9.37 -18.47 -12.65
CA PRO A 690 8.86 -19.83 -12.88
C PRO A 690 9.00 -20.32 -14.33
N ILE A 691 9.84 -19.76 -15.13
CA ILE A 691 9.77 -19.86 -16.61
C ILE A 691 11.02 -20.47 -17.24
N GLY A 692 11.89 -21.12 -16.43
CA GLY A 692 13.11 -21.76 -16.94
C GLY A 692 14.28 -20.78 -17.14
N THR A 693 15.33 -21.26 -17.78
CA THR A 693 16.60 -20.51 -18.00
C THR A 693 16.37 -19.27 -18.85
N GLN A 694 16.81 -18.12 -18.36
CA GLN A 694 16.73 -16.84 -19.07
C GLN A 694 18.12 -16.37 -19.49
N SER A 695 18.26 -16.00 -20.74
CA SER A 695 19.53 -15.56 -21.33
C SER A 695 19.84 -14.08 -21.00
N SER A 696 21.16 -13.76 -21.04
CA SER A 696 21.59 -12.37 -20.89
C SER A 696 21.01 -11.48 -21.99
N GLY A 697 20.45 -10.32 -21.59
CA GLY A 697 19.82 -9.35 -22.48
C GLY A 697 18.31 -9.54 -22.64
N GLU A 698 17.76 -10.68 -22.28
CA GLU A 698 16.31 -10.93 -22.31
C GLU A 698 15.60 -10.11 -21.24
N ARG A 699 14.33 -9.78 -21.51
CA ARG A 699 13.48 -9.06 -20.58
C ARG A 699 13.12 -9.96 -19.40
N TYR A 700 13.30 -9.45 -18.21
CA TYR A 700 12.85 -10.06 -16.96
C TYR A 700 11.41 -9.64 -16.66
N GLY A 701 10.57 -10.56 -16.17
CA GLY A 701 9.19 -10.27 -15.75
C GLY A 701 8.31 -9.83 -16.94
N THR A 702 8.31 -10.58 -18.03
CA THR A 702 7.52 -10.27 -19.24
C THR A 702 6.02 -10.27 -19.01
N ASN A 703 5.55 -10.96 -17.96
CA ASN A 703 4.18 -10.97 -17.48
C ASN A 703 3.81 -9.75 -16.59
N LEU A 704 4.72 -8.78 -16.46
CA LEU A 704 4.47 -7.48 -15.85
C LEU A 704 4.50 -6.38 -16.91
N PRO A 705 3.61 -5.36 -16.85
CA PRO A 705 3.56 -4.31 -17.87
C PRO A 705 4.77 -3.39 -17.82
N LEU A 706 5.22 -2.90 -18.99
CA LEU A 706 6.24 -1.86 -19.09
C LEU A 706 5.71 -0.49 -18.68
N ASN A 707 4.48 -0.19 -19.09
CA ASN A 707 3.83 1.09 -18.84
C ASN A 707 2.57 0.86 -18.01
N LEU A 708 2.45 1.62 -16.96
CA LEU A 708 1.34 1.53 -16.03
C LEU A 708 0.88 2.94 -15.67
N PHE A 709 -0.39 3.26 -15.94
CA PHE A 709 -1.01 4.51 -15.51
C PHE A 709 -2.21 4.20 -14.62
N LYS A 710 -2.27 4.88 -13.50
CA LYS A 710 -3.33 4.74 -12.51
C LYS A 710 -3.85 6.11 -12.09
N LEU A 711 -5.16 6.22 -11.94
CA LEU A 711 -5.82 7.43 -11.50
C LEU A 711 -7.00 7.07 -10.60
N ALA A 712 -7.16 7.83 -9.54
CA ALA A 712 -8.32 7.85 -8.66
C ALA A 712 -8.66 9.30 -8.36
N THR A 713 -9.95 9.66 -8.39
CA THR A 713 -10.38 11.03 -8.13
C THR A 713 -11.74 11.07 -7.46
N SER A 714 -11.97 12.08 -6.63
CA SER A 714 -13.28 12.40 -6.08
C SER A 714 -13.49 13.91 -6.04
N TYR A 715 -14.71 14.34 -6.33
CA TYR A 715 -15.09 15.74 -6.31
C TYR A 715 -16.44 15.89 -5.62
N ARG A 716 -16.50 16.74 -4.60
CA ARG A 716 -17.75 17.17 -3.97
C ARG A 716 -18.32 18.32 -4.79
N LEU A 717 -19.53 18.16 -5.27
CA LEU A 717 -20.16 19.15 -6.16
C LEU A 717 -20.48 20.44 -5.40
N PRO A 718 -20.34 21.61 -6.01
CA PRO A 718 -20.56 22.90 -5.36
C PRO A 718 -22.04 23.29 -5.23
N GLY A 719 -22.31 24.31 -4.41
CA GLY A 719 -23.64 24.93 -4.29
C GLY A 719 -24.70 23.97 -3.75
N ASP A 720 -25.88 23.96 -4.36
CA ASP A 720 -26.99 23.11 -3.93
C ASP A 720 -26.76 21.61 -4.12
N LEU A 721 -25.72 21.25 -4.86
CA LEU A 721 -25.32 19.87 -5.08
C LEU A 721 -24.23 19.38 -4.12
N ASN A 722 -23.88 20.14 -3.09
CA ASN A 722 -22.79 19.84 -2.15
C ASN A 722 -22.98 18.55 -1.33
N ARG A 723 -24.19 17.97 -1.33
CA ARG A 723 -24.46 16.63 -0.78
C ARG A 723 -23.99 15.48 -1.68
N TRP A 724 -23.64 15.78 -2.95
CA TRP A 724 -23.13 14.80 -3.89
C TRP A 724 -21.60 14.83 -3.94
N LYS A 725 -21.01 13.67 -3.86
CA LYS A 725 -19.60 13.44 -4.19
C LYS A 725 -19.54 12.42 -5.31
N VAL A 726 -18.82 12.76 -6.38
CA VAL A 726 -18.65 11.92 -7.56
C VAL A 726 -17.18 11.67 -7.82
N GLY A 727 -16.85 10.56 -8.44
CA GLY A 727 -15.48 10.24 -8.75
C GLY A 727 -15.34 8.93 -9.48
N GLY A 728 -14.11 8.42 -9.52
CA GLY A 728 -13.82 7.15 -10.16
C GLY A 728 -12.34 6.83 -10.18
N GLY A 729 -12.03 5.75 -10.89
CA GLY A 729 -10.69 5.24 -11.08
C GLY A 729 -10.45 4.87 -12.54
N LEU A 730 -9.18 4.95 -12.95
CA LEU A 730 -8.71 4.48 -14.25
C LEU A 730 -7.41 3.71 -14.04
N HIS A 731 -7.37 2.48 -14.55
CA HIS A 731 -6.18 1.66 -14.62
C HIS A 731 -5.87 1.37 -16.09
N VAL A 732 -4.67 1.72 -16.54
CA VAL A 732 -4.19 1.48 -17.91
C VAL A 732 -2.85 0.79 -17.82
N GLN A 733 -2.68 -0.29 -18.57
CA GLN A 733 -1.39 -0.96 -18.71
C GLN A 733 -1.06 -1.31 -20.17
N SER A 734 0.24 -1.42 -20.46
CA SER A 734 0.72 -1.96 -21.72
C SER A 734 0.54 -3.48 -21.79
N ASP A 735 0.84 -4.05 -22.94
CA ASP A 735 0.87 -5.48 -23.18
C ASP A 735 1.82 -6.23 -22.25
N ILE A 736 1.46 -7.49 -21.99
CA ILE A 736 2.27 -8.46 -21.27
C ILE A 736 2.27 -9.77 -22.05
N TYR A 737 3.35 -10.56 -21.90
CA TYR A 737 3.50 -11.85 -22.57
C TYR A 737 4.34 -12.83 -21.74
N THR A 738 4.32 -14.09 -22.11
CA THR A 738 5.10 -15.15 -21.47
C THR A 738 5.95 -15.90 -22.50
N SER A 739 6.97 -16.61 -22.03
CA SER A 739 7.78 -17.50 -22.88
C SER A 739 6.97 -18.67 -23.45
N ALA A 740 5.80 -18.97 -22.90
CA ALA A 740 4.86 -19.98 -23.38
C ALA A 740 3.97 -19.49 -24.54
N GLY A 741 4.24 -18.31 -25.12
CA GLY A 741 3.49 -17.74 -26.24
C GLY A 741 2.13 -17.13 -25.87
N ILE A 742 1.85 -16.94 -24.58
CA ILE A 742 0.61 -16.30 -24.12
C ILE A 742 0.82 -14.78 -24.18
N GLU A 743 -0.11 -14.06 -24.82
CA GLU A 743 -0.06 -12.60 -24.96
C GLU A 743 -1.37 -11.96 -24.52
N GLN A 744 -1.29 -10.97 -23.62
CA GLN A 744 -2.40 -10.10 -23.28
C GLN A 744 -2.08 -8.68 -23.76
N GLY A 745 -2.83 -8.20 -24.74
CA GLY A 745 -2.69 -6.82 -25.24
C GLY A 745 -2.99 -5.78 -24.16
N GLY A 746 -2.48 -4.58 -24.34
CA GLY A 746 -2.72 -3.47 -23.43
C GLY A 746 -4.21 -3.17 -23.25
N TYR A 747 -4.60 -2.75 -22.05
CA TYR A 747 -5.99 -2.46 -21.73
C TYR A 747 -6.16 -1.29 -20.76
N ALA A 748 -7.40 -0.79 -20.71
CA ALA A 748 -7.85 0.21 -19.75
C ALA A 748 -9.12 -0.26 -19.05
N VAL A 749 -9.19 -0.12 -17.74
CA VAL A 749 -10.35 -0.39 -16.89
C VAL A 749 -10.76 0.88 -16.21
N THR A 750 -12.05 1.22 -16.28
CA THR A 750 -12.60 2.44 -15.69
C THR A 750 -13.65 2.09 -14.66
N ASP A 751 -13.54 2.68 -13.48
CA ASP A 751 -14.49 2.57 -12.38
C ASP A 751 -15.07 3.96 -12.09
N LEU A 752 -16.35 4.03 -11.71
CA LEU A 752 -17.02 5.27 -11.32
C LEU A 752 -17.72 5.08 -9.98
N PHE A 753 -17.87 6.17 -9.24
CA PHE A 753 -18.74 6.18 -8.08
C PHE A 753 -19.50 7.51 -7.94
N ALA A 754 -20.61 7.42 -7.23
CA ALA A 754 -21.33 8.57 -6.73
C ALA A 754 -21.82 8.29 -5.32
N SER A 755 -21.68 9.27 -4.43
CA SER A 755 -22.22 9.19 -3.06
C SER A 755 -23.07 10.42 -2.78
N TYR A 756 -24.11 10.22 -1.95
CA TYR A 756 -25.06 11.23 -1.54
C TYR A 756 -25.19 11.25 -0.03
N ASP A 757 -24.91 12.40 0.57
CA ASP A 757 -25.12 12.62 2.01
C ASP A 757 -26.60 12.97 2.23
N VAL A 758 -27.40 11.97 2.64
CA VAL A 758 -28.83 12.12 2.95
C VAL A 758 -29.02 13.12 4.06
N ASP A 759 -28.21 13.01 5.10
CA ASP A 759 -28.06 13.97 6.19
C ASP A 759 -26.62 13.87 6.78
N ARG A 760 -26.36 14.49 7.93
CA ARG A 760 -25.04 14.46 8.59
C ARG A 760 -24.61 13.06 9.08
N HIS A 761 -25.52 12.11 9.16
CA HIS A 761 -25.28 10.76 9.68
C HIS A 761 -25.28 9.70 8.59
N LEU A 762 -26.14 9.82 7.57
CA LEU A 762 -26.36 8.79 6.57
C LEU A 762 -25.80 9.23 5.21
N THR A 763 -24.85 8.43 4.70
CA THR A 763 -24.33 8.53 3.32
C THR A 763 -24.72 7.27 2.55
N VAL A 764 -25.22 7.43 1.33
CA VAL A 764 -25.48 6.31 0.40
C VAL A 764 -24.56 6.46 -0.81
N SER A 765 -23.88 5.38 -1.19
CA SER A 765 -22.92 5.37 -2.30
C SER A 765 -23.25 4.27 -3.30
N LEU A 766 -23.01 4.55 -4.58
CA LEU A 766 -23.03 3.59 -5.68
C LEU A 766 -21.65 3.55 -6.30
N ASN A 767 -21.02 2.39 -6.33
CA ASN A 767 -19.78 2.11 -7.05
C ASN A 767 -20.11 1.23 -8.26
N ALA A 768 -19.59 1.57 -9.43
CA ALA A 768 -19.71 0.84 -10.68
C ALA A 768 -18.31 0.55 -11.22
N ASN A 769 -17.88 -0.69 -11.13
CA ASN A 769 -16.54 -1.12 -11.52
C ASN A 769 -16.56 -1.69 -12.95
N ASN A 770 -15.43 -1.50 -13.69
CA ASN A 770 -15.28 -1.93 -15.07
C ASN A 770 -16.51 -1.53 -15.93
N ILE A 771 -16.87 -0.24 -15.92
CA ILE A 771 -18.14 0.27 -16.48
C ILE A 771 -18.30 -0.06 -17.97
N PHE A 772 -17.19 -0.21 -18.71
CA PHE A 772 -17.19 -0.54 -20.13
C PHE A 772 -17.16 -2.05 -20.39
N ASP A 773 -17.23 -2.86 -19.32
CA ASP A 773 -17.20 -4.33 -19.37
C ASP A 773 -16.01 -4.88 -20.18
N ARG A 774 -14.84 -4.26 -19.98
CA ARG A 774 -13.62 -4.68 -20.65
C ARG A 774 -13.28 -6.11 -20.26
N ASP A 775 -13.09 -6.97 -21.25
CA ASP A 775 -12.58 -8.32 -21.08
C ASP A 775 -11.04 -8.31 -21.19
N TYR A 776 -10.36 -8.88 -20.20
CA TYR A 776 -8.90 -8.89 -20.11
C TYR A 776 -8.42 -9.97 -19.14
N TYR A 777 -7.21 -10.45 -19.33
CA TYR A 777 -6.52 -11.25 -18.33
C TYR A 777 -5.68 -10.34 -17.43
N SER A 778 -5.95 -10.39 -16.13
CA SER A 778 -5.23 -9.63 -15.12
C SER A 778 -3.88 -10.25 -14.76
N SER A 779 -3.71 -11.55 -15.02
CA SER A 779 -2.48 -12.32 -14.83
C SER A 779 -2.40 -13.40 -15.92
N ILE A 780 -1.21 -13.61 -16.44
CA ILE A 780 -0.89 -14.69 -17.40
C ILE A 780 0.42 -15.36 -17.01
N MET A 781 0.53 -16.69 -17.25
CA MET A 781 1.72 -17.43 -16.82
C MET A 781 2.10 -18.58 -17.71
N THR A 782 1.37 -19.70 -17.71
CA THR A 782 1.68 -20.92 -18.45
C THR A 782 0.48 -21.42 -19.25
N THR A 783 0.71 -22.34 -20.20
CA THR A 783 -0.37 -22.92 -20.99
C THR A 783 -1.32 -23.79 -20.16
N VAL A 784 -0.92 -24.21 -18.97
CA VAL A 784 -1.71 -25.04 -18.06
C VAL A 784 -2.21 -24.30 -16.82
N GLY A 785 -1.98 -22.98 -16.69
CA GLY A 785 -2.51 -22.24 -15.53
C GLY A 785 -1.82 -20.92 -15.28
N GLY A 786 -2.25 -20.22 -14.21
CA GLY A 786 -1.80 -18.88 -13.85
C GLY A 786 -2.46 -17.77 -14.68
N ASN A 787 -3.49 -18.12 -15.47
CA ASN A 787 -4.18 -17.14 -16.30
C ASN A 787 -5.53 -16.79 -15.65
N PHE A 788 -5.65 -15.57 -15.15
CA PHE A 788 -6.84 -15.10 -14.43
C PHE A 788 -7.48 -13.92 -15.15
N VAL A 789 -8.76 -14.06 -15.45
CA VAL A 789 -9.57 -13.01 -16.07
C VAL A 789 -9.87 -11.93 -15.03
N GLY A 790 -9.88 -10.68 -15.46
CA GLY A 790 -10.31 -9.55 -14.63
C GLY A 790 -11.81 -9.54 -14.41
N ASP A 791 -12.26 -8.95 -13.29
CA ASP A 791 -13.68 -8.89 -12.95
C ASP A 791 -14.50 -8.19 -14.05
N PRO A 792 -15.63 -8.77 -14.48
CA PRO A 792 -16.60 -8.12 -15.34
C PRO A 792 -17.21 -6.88 -14.68
N ARG A 793 -17.96 -6.10 -15.45
CA ARG A 793 -18.71 -4.96 -14.91
C ARG A 793 -19.57 -5.38 -13.73
N ASN A 794 -19.45 -4.65 -12.63
CA ASN A 794 -20.18 -4.93 -11.40
C ASN A 794 -20.55 -3.65 -10.66
N TYR A 795 -21.50 -3.78 -9.76
CA TYR A 795 -22.06 -2.68 -9.01
C TYR A 795 -22.11 -3.00 -7.51
N MET A 796 -21.94 -1.97 -6.69
CA MET A 796 -22.10 -2.05 -5.23
C MET A 796 -22.83 -0.80 -4.73
N VAL A 797 -23.94 -0.98 -4.03
CA VAL A 797 -24.63 0.06 -3.26
C VAL A 797 -24.21 -0.10 -1.80
N THR A 798 -23.84 0.99 -1.15
CA THR A 798 -23.41 1.01 0.25
C THR A 798 -24.15 2.11 0.98
N ALA A 799 -24.70 1.82 2.16
CA ALA A 799 -25.23 2.80 3.10
C ALA A 799 -24.34 2.81 4.36
N LYS A 800 -23.82 3.97 4.71
CA LYS A 800 -22.99 4.18 5.92
C LYS A 800 -23.68 5.17 6.84
N TYR A 801 -24.02 4.71 8.05
CA TYR A 801 -24.56 5.54 9.12
C TYR A 801 -23.46 5.82 10.15
N ARG A 802 -23.28 7.10 10.49
CA ARG A 802 -22.34 7.57 11.52
C ARG A 802 -23.12 8.14 12.71
N PHE A 803 -22.66 7.81 13.92
CA PHE A 803 -23.28 8.27 15.17
C PHE A 803 -22.69 9.60 15.64
#